data_82f40e17c95e0062624c2dace3728570
#
_entry.id   82f40e17c95e0062624c2dace3728570
#
_cell.length_a   1.000
_cell.length_b   1.000
_cell.length_c   1.000
_cell.angle_alpha   90.00
_cell.angle_beta   90.00
_cell.angle_gamma   90.00
#
_symmetry.space_group_name_H-M   'P 1'
#
loop_
_entity.id
_entity.type
_entity.pdbx_description
1 polymer ?
#
loop_
_entity_poly.entity_id
_entity_poly.type
_entity_poly.pdbx_seq_one_letter_code
_entity_poly.pdbx_strand_id
1 'polypeptide(L)'
;MKLRLAAIVTSALVVTSLAAAVTPTGAASANTAPDAPVGLTVDDVARPLNTDLTPRFGWLPHDGDANEVQSAYKIEVRDAAGEIVWDSRKVTSAQQSYVDYAGETLEPGSRYTWRVMTWDRGKLPSRWSARAAFETGIGDGDWAGASWIRRPPGTADNPAQERDEWTLARTEVEVPDGKIVRARSYLAASHTAEFYLGGEQADRMSNFGYPSEGYYQAADVTDLVTPGETLALGVKLHWFSGGQGRAAGIPGVLLKLELTYADGETTTIVTDGSWKVRRGPYVTVGTRNGEGLWIEHLDGQAAQQIGDWTAPGYDDSQWSGAVVVGAHPVAPFTHLEGQQTRLEETVVHPERILEAADGTPVADFGTIIPARPGVHFEDGVAGRQVPIRAGYELADTGRVSTTGLSTQSTNMSFPYTQAAGAQDYLAVGHLGFRYLEIPGAGEEITAEDVTATVVHTAYDEDGAATFESSDATLDDVWDLMDRSLRYSVQETFVDTPTREQGQFLHDTANISIGLMSAQRERVASRQAIREFLLSQERYWRTGNDAGRYNAVYPNGDGKRDIPDFTEVVPDWIWRYYLETGDKAVLEDAYDNLTATAGYIRRHIATSGPTQGLVTNLSGGSGQYLYGIVDWPAHGRFGYDMTTAARTTVNALGVDVLRKVALIGEELDRPDAELAALRSDADALATRMNQTLRKADGTYVDGLLADGTQSAHAGQHATSYAIAFGVASQQDVPALGEQIASQGMKQGPMTAHVLLEALAEAGAGESVLNLLTNEDDYGWAGWLADGGTFTPEAWELSGSANSASHGWGSRGIVDVTESVLGIRTTAPGAAEVELTVPATGLTHAKGSVATQRGRVASAWTRTADGLTLRATVPVNVTAVVRLPEGSYLATGPGRSAPERLGTENGITSYRIGSGAWTFTKGA
;
A
#
# COMPACT_ATOMS: atom_id res chain seq x y z
N MET A 1 -30.95 -5.04 -18.51
CA MET A 1 -31.87 -6.12 -18.07
C MET A 1 -31.33 -7.46 -18.54
N LYS A 2 -30.57 -8.13 -17.74
CA LYS A 2 -30.34 -9.58 -17.61
C LYS A 2 -29.20 -9.78 -16.61
N LEU A 3 -29.57 -9.98 -15.36
CA LEU A 3 -28.70 -10.45 -14.28
C LEU A 3 -28.04 -11.77 -14.69
N ARG A 4 -26.75 -11.90 -14.46
CA ARG A 4 -26.11 -13.21 -14.30
C ARG A 4 -25.73 -13.37 -12.83
N LEU A 5 -26.47 -14.23 -12.13
CA LEU A 5 -26.07 -14.75 -10.82
C LEU A 5 -24.73 -15.47 -10.95
N ALA A 6 -23.76 -15.06 -10.17
CA ALA A 6 -22.60 -15.88 -9.87
C ALA A 6 -22.94 -16.81 -8.71
N ALA A 7 -22.88 -18.11 -8.96
CA ALA A 7 -23.11 -19.14 -7.95
C ALA A 7 -21.83 -19.39 -7.18
N ILE A 8 -21.89 -19.18 -5.87
CA ILE A 8 -20.84 -19.61 -4.93
C ILE A 8 -20.82 -21.13 -4.89
N VAL A 9 -19.74 -21.73 -5.34
CA VAL A 9 -19.51 -23.18 -5.22
C VAL A 9 -18.60 -23.40 -4.01
N THR A 10 -19.21 -23.81 -2.91
CA THR A 10 -18.51 -24.32 -1.72
C THR A 10 -17.99 -25.71 -2.02
N SER A 11 -16.68 -25.87 -2.22
CA SER A 11 -16.03 -27.16 -2.39
C SER A 11 -15.66 -27.74 -1.04
N ALA A 12 -16.47 -28.67 -0.55
CA ALA A 12 -16.13 -29.49 0.61
C ALA A 12 -15.12 -30.58 0.20
N LEU A 13 -13.90 -30.53 0.74
CA LEU A 13 -12.91 -31.59 0.62
C LEU A 13 -13.28 -32.73 1.57
N VAL A 14 -13.65 -33.87 1.01
CA VAL A 14 -13.81 -35.14 1.76
C VAL A 14 -12.45 -35.84 1.81
N VAL A 15 -11.84 -35.90 3.00
CA VAL A 15 -10.63 -36.69 3.26
C VAL A 15 -11.05 -38.10 3.62
N THR A 16 -10.85 -39.05 2.71
CA THR A 16 -10.96 -40.47 2.99
C THR A 16 -9.58 -41.04 3.41
N SER A 17 -9.46 -41.44 4.66
CA SER A 17 -8.29 -42.14 5.17
C SER A 17 -8.28 -43.63 4.74
N LEU A 18 -7.33 -44.01 3.88
CA LEU A 18 -6.94 -45.39 3.69
C LEU A 18 -5.62 -45.63 4.42
N ALA A 19 -5.67 -46.44 5.45
CA ALA A 19 -4.49 -47.00 6.08
C ALA A 19 -4.02 -48.23 5.29
N ALA A 20 -2.89 -48.09 4.59
CA ALA A 20 -2.18 -49.24 4.00
C ALA A 20 -0.81 -49.38 4.68
N ALA A 21 -0.55 -50.57 5.22
CA ALA A 21 0.76 -50.95 5.79
C ALA A 21 1.78 -51.10 4.65
N VAL A 22 2.88 -50.33 4.72
CA VAL A 22 3.96 -50.36 3.73
C VAL A 22 5.24 -50.83 4.39
N THR A 23 5.81 -51.89 3.84
CA THR A 23 7.18 -52.34 4.10
C THR A 23 8.19 -51.42 3.37
N PRO A 24 9.37 -51.11 3.96
CA PRO A 24 10.26 -50.13 3.37
C PRO A 24 11.22 -50.75 2.35
N THR A 25 11.07 -50.43 1.09
CA THR A 25 12.18 -50.53 0.13
C THR A 25 12.34 -49.14 -0.50
N GLY A 26 13.37 -48.39 -0.06
CA GLY A 26 13.67 -47.06 -0.58
C GLY A 26 14.17 -47.14 -2.01
N ALA A 27 13.29 -46.78 -2.97
CA ALA A 27 13.73 -46.22 -4.25
C ALA A 27 13.70 -44.72 -4.07
N ALA A 28 14.80 -44.02 -4.37
CA ALA A 28 14.77 -42.57 -4.56
C ALA A 28 13.68 -42.26 -5.60
N SER A 29 12.81 -41.28 -5.31
CA SER A 29 11.84 -40.78 -6.30
C SER A 29 12.61 -40.38 -7.54
N ALA A 30 12.21 -40.89 -8.71
CA ALA A 30 12.84 -40.46 -9.95
C ALA A 30 12.48 -38.97 -10.14
N ASN A 31 13.46 -38.15 -10.52
CA ASN A 31 13.24 -36.74 -10.85
C ASN A 31 12.18 -36.63 -11.95
N THR A 32 11.11 -35.87 -11.73
CA THR A 32 10.03 -35.64 -12.68
C THR A 32 10.22 -34.27 -13.37
N ALA A 33 9.73 -34.12 -14.59
CA ALA A 33 9.82 -32.82 -15.25
C ALA A 33 8.89 -31.81 -14.55
N PRO A 34 9.34 -30.56 -14.37
CA PRO A 34 8.51 -29.53 -13.72
C PRO A 34 7.23 -29.26 -14.52
N ASP A 35 6.20 -28.81 -13.83
CA ASP A 35 4.99 -28.30 -14.44
C ASP A 35 5.25 -26.99 -15.22
N ALA A 36 4.26 -26.56 -16.03
CA ALA A 36 4.35 -25.28 -16.70
C ALA A 36 4.36 -24.13 -15.66
N PRO A 37 5.22 -23.10 -15.80
CA PRO A 37 5.24 -21.95 -14.93
C PRO A 37 3.89 -21.20 -14.90
N VAL A 38 3.54 -20.62 -13.76
CA VAL A 38 2.29 -19.87 -13.52
C VAL A 38 2.60 -18.49 -12.94
N GLY A 39 1.59 -17.68 -12.62
CA GLY A 39 1.76 -16.37 -11.99
C GLY A 39 2.66 -15.44 -12.81
N LEU A 40 2.40 -15.36 -14.14
CA LEU A 40 3.19 -14.52 -15.04
C LEU A 40 2.87 -13.05 -14.80
N THR A 41 3.91 -12.24 -14.55
CA THR A 41 3.82 -10.80 -14.33
C THR A 41 4.81 -10.02 -15.18
N VAL A 42 4.50 -8.78 -15.47
CA VAL A 42 5.41 -7.78 -16.00
C VAL A 42 5.42 -6.62 -15.00
N ASP A 43 6.59 -6.31 -14.43
CA ASP A 43 6.77 -5.33 -13.35
C ASP A 43 5.79 -5.52 -12.17
N ASP A 44 5.60 -6.79 -11.76
CA ASP A 44 4.67 -7.29 -10.74
C ASP A 44 3.18 -7.27 -11.09
N VAL A 45 2.79 -6.73 -12.24
CA VAL A 45 1.39 -6.66 -12.70
C VAL A 45 1.09 -7.81 -13.67
N ALA A 46 -0.04 -8.51 -13.48
CA ALA A 46 -0.41 -9.66 -14.32
C ALA A 46 -0.76 -9.29 -15.78
N ARG A 47 -1.35 -8.13 -16.01
CA ARG A 47 -1.77 -7.65 -17.33
C ARG A 47 -1.65 -6.12 -17.40
N PRO A 48 -0.45 -5.55 -17.33
CA PRO A 48 -0.30 -4.10 -17.40
C PRO A 48 -0.70 -3.57 -18.79
N LEU A 49 -1.25 -2.36 -18.80
CA LEU A 49 -1.65 -1.64 -20.01
C LEU A 49 -0.70 -0.47 -20.35
N ASN A 50 0.33 -0.24 -19.54
CA ASN A 50 1.20 0.93 -19.62
C ASN A 50 2.58 0.66 -19.00
N THR A 51 3.14 -0.54 -19.25
CA THR A 51 4.50 -0.88 -18.77
C THR A 51 5.57 -0.13 -19.56
N ASP A 52 6.78 -0.10 -19.04
CA ASP A 52 7.94 0.49 -19.70
C ASP A 52 8.24 -0.19 -21.03
N LEU A 53 8.99 0.50 -21.92
CA LEU A 53 9.42 -0.03 -23.22
C LEU A 53 10.49 -1.12 -23.09
N THR A 54 11.05 -1.30 -21.90
CA THR A 54 11.99 -2.36 -21.50
C THR A 54 11.50 -3.07 -20.25
N PRO A 55 10.40 -3.82 -20.33
CA PRO A 55 9.73 -4.41 -19.17
C PRO A 55 10.56 -5.50 -18.51
N ARG A 56 10.24 -5.81 -17.24
CA ARG A 56 10.86 -6.90 -16.48
C ARG A 56 9.84 -8.00 -16.18
N PHE A 57 10.23 -9.24 -16.47
CA PHE A 57 9.34 -10.41 -16.40
C PHE A 57 9.47 -11.14 -15.08
N GLY A 58 8.33 -11.66 -14.58
CA GLY A 58 8.25 -12.51 -13.41
C GLY A 58 7.36 -13.73 -13.63
N TRP A 59 7.66 -14.86 -12.95
CA TRP A 59 6.85 -16.08 -12.98
C TRP A 59 7.12 -16.94 -11.75
N LEU A 60 6.24 -17.90 -11.50
CA LEU A 60 6.38 -18.90 -10.44
C LEU A 60 6.66 -20.26 -11.07
N PRO A 61 7.88 -20.84 -10.91
CA PRO A 61 8.15 -22.22 -11.29
C PRO A 61 7.38 -23.16 -10.36
N HIS A 62 6.90 -24.28 -10.89
CA HIS A 62 6.18 -25.29 -10.13
C HIS A 62 6.76 -26.68 -10.36
N ASP A 63 7.09 -27.38 -9.27
CA ASP A 63 7.65 -28.73 -9.27
C ASP A 63 7.23 -29.47 -8.01
N GLY A 64 6.79 -30.71 -8.15
CA GLY A 64 6.36 -31.56 -7.03
C GLY A 64 7.51 -32.29 -6.32
N ASP A 65 8.71 -32.25 -6.86
CA ASP A 65 9.89 -32.92 -6.28
C ASP A 65 10.46 -32.06 -5.12
N ALA A 66 11.19 -32.71 -4.21
CA ALA A 66 11.78 -32.05 -3.05
C ALA A 66 13.06 -31.29 -3.41
N ASN A 67 13.29 -30.18 -2.73
CA ASN A 67 14.51 -29.37 -2.86
C ASN A 67 14.80 -28.92 -4.30
N GLU A 68 13.74 -28.63 -5.06
CA GLU A 68 13.88 -28.18 -6.44
C GLU A 68 14.27 -26.72 -6.54
N VAL A 69 15.09 -26.46 -7.58
CA VAL A 69 15.59 -25.16 -7.95
C VAL A 69 15.52 -25.04 -9.46
N GLN A 70 14.98 -23.95 -9.96
CA GLN A 70 15.07 -23.63 -11.38
C GLN A 70 16.55 -23.51 -11.79
N SER A 71 17.00 -24.30 -12.77
CA SER A 71 18.38 -24.24 -13.26
C SER A 71 18.53 -23.37 -14.51
N ALA A 72 17.43 -23.14 -15.24
CA ALA A 72 17.41 -22.29 -16.41
C ALA A 72 15.99 -21.84 -16.76
N TYR A 73 15.90 -20.82 -17.59
CA TYR A 73 14.64 -20.38 -18.19
C TYR A 73 14.81 -20.07 -19.70
N LYS A 74 13.67 -19.95 -20.39
CA LYS A 74 13.58 -19.41 -21.76
C LYS A 74 12.30 -18.59 -21.87
N ILE A 75 12.41 -17.32 -22.31
CA ILE A 75 11.31 -16.41 -22.55
C ILE A 75 11.14 -16.21 -24.07
N GLU A 76 9.90 -16.09 -24.52
CA GLU A 76 9.52 -15.70 -25.89
C GLU A 76 8.49 -14.58 -25.80
N VAL A 77 8.79 -13.43 -26.42
CA VAL A 77 7.88 -12.28 -26.56
C VAL A 77 7.49 -12.14 -28.02
N ARG A 78 6.20 -11.89 -28.27
CA ARG A 78 5.62 -11.67 -29.59
C ARG A 78 4.83 -10.37 -29.63
N ASP A 79 4.86 -9.73 -30.77
CA ASP A 79 4.02 -8.59 -31.11
C ASP A 79 2.56 -8.99 -31.41
N ALA A 80 1.73 -8.01 -31.76
CA ALA A 80 0.32 -8.22 -32.10
C ALA A 80 0.11 -9.01 -33.40
N ALA A 81 1.09 -9.01 -34.33
CA ALA A 81 1.07 -9.83 -35.54
C ALA A 81 1.45 -11.30 -35.28
N GLY A 82 1.95 -11.58 -34.07
CA GLY A 82 2.43 -12.90 -33.67
C GLY A 82 3.88 -13.18 -34.04
N GLU A 83 4.63 -12.18 -34.53
CA GLU A 83 6.05 -12.29 -34.81
C GLU A 83 6.85 -12.25 -33.51
N ILE A 84 7.96 -13.01 -33.47
CA ILE A 84 8.85 -13.04 -32.29
C ILE A 84 9.70 -11.78 -32.30
N VAL A 85 9.48 -10.88 -31.34
CA VAL A 85 10.31 -9.68 -31.10
C VAL A 85 11.48 -9.96 -30.17
N TRP A 86 11.37 -10.98 -29.32
CA TRP A 86 12.46 -11.42 -28.48
C TRP A 86 12.39 -12.91 -28.13
N ASP A 87 13.52 -13.58 -28.18
CA ASP A 87 13.74 -14.95 -27.71
C ASP A 87 15.02 -14.94 -26.86
N SER A 88 14.87 -15.06 -25.55
CA SER A 88 16.00 -15.06 -24.61
C SER A 88 16.99 -16.22 -24.85
N ARG A 89 16.60 -17.22 -25.65
CA ARG A 89 17.24 -18.52 -25.70
C ARG A 89 17.20 -19.19 -24.31
N LYS A 90 17.90 -20.30 -24.13
CA LYS A 90 18.04 -20.90 -22.79
C LYS A 90 19.07 -20.13 -21.99
N VAL A 91 18.65 -19.48 -20.93
CA VAL A 91 19.50 -18.77 -19.96
C VAL A 91 19.67 -19.65 -18.73
N THR A 92 20.93 -19.95 -18.36
CA THR A 92 21.24 -20.72 -17.13
C THR A 92 21.18 -19.77 -15.93
N SER A 93 20.06 -19.77 -15.20
CA SER A 93 19.81 -18.91 -14.06
C SER A 93 18.63 -19.42 -13.24
N ALA A 94 18.66 -19.20 -11.93
CA ALA A 94 17.52 -19.39 -11.02
C ALA A 94 16.61 -18.15 -10.89
N GLN A 95 16.95 -17.03 -11.55
CA GLN A 95 16.16 -15.81 -11.52
C GLN A 95 14.76 -16.08 -12.09
N GLN A 96 13.74 -15.59 -11.39
CA GLN A 96 12.33 -15.80 -11.74
C GLN A 96 11.48 -14.53 -11.59
N SER A 97 12.08 -13.42 -11.20
CA SER A 97 11.45 -12.10 -11.08
C SER A 97 12.43 -11.04 -11.55
N TYR A 98 11.89 -9.92 -12.03
CA TYR A 98 12.67 -8.79 -12.57
C TYR A 98 13.71 -9.22 -13.61
N VAL A 99 13.32 -10.15 -14.48
CA VAL A 99 14.15 -10.56 -15.63
C VAL A 99 13.99 -9.53 -16.73
N ASP A 100 15.06 -8.79 -17.01
CA ASP A 100 15.05 -7.71 -17.99
C ASP A 100 14.73 -8.20 -19.40
N TYR A 101 13.88 -7.45 -20.09
CA TYR A 101 13.74 -7.56 -21.53
C TYR A 101 15.05 -7.09 -22.20
N ALA A 102 15.70 -7.97 -22.93
CA ALA A 102 16.97 -7.70 -23.61
C ALA A 102 16.84 -7.72 -25.16
N GLY A 103 15.64 -7.47 -25.68
CA GLY A 103 15.38 -7.27 -27.10
C GLY A 103 15.61 -5.83 -27.55
N GLU A 104 15.19 -5.52 -28.79
CA GLU A 104 15.09 -4.13 -29.25
C GLU A 104 13.97 -3.42 -28.47
N THR A 105 14.16 -2.13 -28.16
CA THR A 105 13.16 -1.33 -27.45
C THR A 105 11.78 -1.51 -28.08
N LEU A 106 10.79 -1.81 -27.24
CA LEU A 106 9.42 -2.03 -27.69
C LEU A 106 8.75 -0.72 -28.14
N GLU A 107 7.80 -0.83 -29.06
CA GLU A 107 7.05 0.33 -29.55
C GLU A 107 6.07 0.84 -28.48
N PRO A 108 5.93 2.16 -28.28
CA PRO A 108 4.97 2.72 -27.33
C PRO A 108 3.52 2.39 -27.68
N GLY A 109 2.66 2.28 -26.69
CA GLY A 109 1.23 2.01 -26.83
C GLY A 109 0.87 0.69 -27.54
N SER A 110 1.78 -0.27 -27.55
CA SER A 110 1.67 -1.50 -28.33
C SER A 110 1.40 -2.72 -27.46
N ARG A 111 0.70 -3.69 -28.05
CA ARG A 111 0.32 -4.93 -27.36
C ARG A 111 1.30 -6.06 -27.71
N TYR A 112 1.72 -6.78 -26.66
CA TYR A 112 2.59 -7.93 -26.74
C TYR A 112 2.02 -9.12 -26.00
N THR A 113 2.50 -10.32 -26.35
CA THR A 113 2.26 -11.55 -25.59
C THR A 113 3.58 -12.25 -25.31
N TRP A 114 3.66 -12.88 -24.15
CA TRP A 114 4.85 -13.60 -23.78
C TRP A 114 4.56 -14.92 -23.07
N ARG A 115 5.56 -15.77 -23.00
CA ARG A 115 5.51 -17.05 -22.28
C ARG A 115 6.91 -17.45 -21.83
N VAL A 116 6.98 -18.34 -20.85
CA VAL A 116 8.22 -18.82 -20.28
C VAL A 116 8.22 -20.36 -20.17
N MET A 117 9.39 -20.94 -20.29
CA MET A 117 9.69 -22.34 -20.02
C MET A 117 10.87 -22.40 -19.07
N THR A 118 10.82 -23.29 -18.08
CA THR A 118 11.86 -23.46 -17.06
C THR A 118 12.49 -24.85 -17.13
N TRP A 119 13.63 -25.02 -16.48
CA TRP A 119 14.30 -26.30 -16.28
C TRP A 119 14.54 -26.49 -14.80
N ASP A 120 14.28 -27.71 -14.31
CA ASP A 120 14.55 -28.11 -12.94
C ASP A 120 16.06 -28.27 -12.65
N ARG A 121 16.40 -28.64 -11.41
CA ARG A 121 17.77 -28.96 -10.99
C ARG A 121 18.36 -30.13 -11.79
N GLY A 122 17.54 -31.10 -12.18
CA GLY A 122 17.90 -32.25 -13.01
C GLY A 122 18.05 -31.92 -14.51
N LYS A 123 17.77 -30.67 -14.89
CA LYS A 123 17.79 -30.14 -16.27
C LYS A 123 16.68 -30.69 -17.19
N LEU A 124 15.59 -31.20 -16.61
CA LEU A 124 14.39 -31.53 -17.36
C LEU A 124 13.58 -30.24 -17.63
N PRO A 125 13.09 -30.04 -18.87
CA PRO A 125 12.29 -28.87 -19.20
C PRO A 125 10.84 -29.03 -18.76
N SER A 126 10.24 -27.92 -18.32
CA SER A 126 8.78 -27.80 -18.19
C SER A 126 8.11 -27.77 -19.57
N ARG A 127 6.77 -27.79 -19.58
CA ARG A 127 6.02 -27.24 -20.70
C ARG A 127 6.11 -25.73 -20.70
N TRP A 128 5.82 -25.10 -21.84
CA TRP A 128 5.61 -23.66 -21.88
C TRP A 128 4.44 -23.26 -20.96
N SER A 129 4.57 -22.11 -20.29
CA SER A 129 3.44 -21.46 -19.64
C SER A 129 2.30 -21.16 -20.62
N ALA A 130 1.11 -20.87 -20.11
CA ALA A 130 0.11 -20.12 -20.87
C ALA A 130 0.73 -18.80 -21.35
N ARG A 131 0.19 -18.22 -22.44
CA ARG A 131 0.59 -16.87 -22.86
C ARG A 131 -0.07 -15.83 -21.99
N ALA A 132 0.70 -14.88 -21.51
CA ALA A 132 0.22 -13.66 -20.88
C ALA A 132 0.34 -12.49 -21.85
N ALA A 133 -0.52 -11.49 -21.71
CA ALA A 133 -0.48 -10.27 -22.50
C ALA A 133 -0.01 -9.10 -21.63
N PHE A 134 0.66 -8.14 -22.24
CA PHE A 134 0.95 -6.83 -21.67
C PHE A 134 0.91 -5.77 -22.78
N GLU A 135 0.79 -4.51 -22.37
CA GLU A 135 0.88 -3.37 -23.29
C GLU A 135 1.89 -2.34 -22.74
N THR A 136 2.66 -1.77 -23.64
CA THR A 136 3.59 -0.69 -23.32
C THR A 136 2.84 0.62 -23.11
N GLY A 137 3.33 1.46 -22.21
CA GLY A 137 2.86 2.82 -22.03
C GLY A 137 3.24 3.75 -23.17
N ILE A 138 2.83 5.01 -23.05
CA ILE A 138 3.19 6.09 -23.97
C ILE A 138 4.05 7.13 -23.24
N GLY A 139 5.03 7.69 -23.94
CA GLY A 139 5.84 8.79 -23.42
C GLY A 139 5.27 10.15 -23.75
N ASP A 140 5.94 11.22 -23.29
CA ASP A 140 5.50 12.61 -23.50
C ASP A 140 5.35 12.98 -24.98
N GLY A 141 6.10 12.33 -25.89
CA GLY A 141 6.03 12.55 -27.35
C GLY A 141 4.91 11.81 -28.06
N ASP A 142 4.21 10.87 -27.41
CA ASP A 142 3.31 9.91 -28.09
C ASP A 142 1.83 10.28 -27.98
N TRP A 143 1.51 11.49 -27.54
CA TRP A 143 0.14 11.99 -27.33
C TRP A 143 -0.56 12.41 -28.64
N ALA A 144 0.02 12.20 -29.79
CA ALA A 144 -0.57 12.50 -31.09
C ALA A 144 -1.07 13.93 -31.25
N GLY A 145 -0.45 14.90 -30.57
CA GLY A 145 -0.85 16.32 -30.58
C GLY A 145 -2.01 16.65 -29.65
N ALA A 146 -2.44 15.72 -28.78
CA ALA A 146 -3.42 16.01 -27.72
C ALA A 146 -3.01 17.25 -26.93
N SER A 147 -3.97 18.09 -26.66
CA SER A 147 -3.74 19.34 -25.94
C SER A 147 -4.44 19.31 -24.58
N TRP A 148 -3.77 19.83 -23.57
CA TRP A 148 -4.41 20.12 -22.29
C TRP A 148 -5.51 21.15 -22.49
N ILE A 149 -6.72 20.79 -22.08
CA ILE A 149 -7.91 21.65 -22.18
C ILE A 149 -8.49 21.94 -20.81
N ARG A 150 -9.17 23.07 -20.68
CA ARG A 150 -9.88 23.48 -19.47
C ARG A 150 -11.05 24.39 -19.78
N ARG A 151 -11.91 24.66 -18.80
CA ARG A 151 -12.97 25.63 -18.86
C ARG A 151 -12.37 27.06 -18.92
N PRO A 152 -12.97 28.01 -19.69
CA PRO A 152 -12.48 29.41 -19.76
C PRO A 152 -12.43 30.06 -18.38
N PRO A 153 -11.27 30.54 -17.90
CA PRO A 153 -11.17 31.24 -16.62
C PRO A 153 -11.66 32.69 -16.72
N GLY A 154 -12.13 33.26 -15.60
CA GLY A 154 -12.55 34.68 -15.51
C GLY A 154 -13.85 35.02 -16.22
N THR A 155 -14.68 34.03 -16.55
CA THR A 155 -16.04 34.21 -17.09
C THR A 155 -17.08 34.22 -15.97
N ALA A 156 -18.34 34.55 -16.26
CA ALA A 156 -19.43 34.40 -15.28
C ALA A 156 -19.63 32.94 -14.84
N ASP A 157 -19.34 32.00 -15.75
CA ASP A 157 -19.42 30.55 -15.53
C ASP A 157 -18.18 29.99 -14.80
N ASN A 158 -17.06 30.69 -14.83
CA ASN A 158 -15.84 30.38 -14.13
C ASN A 158 -15.17 31.66 -13.61
N PRO A 159 -15.59 32.19 -12.45
CA PRO A 159 -14.96 33.37 -11.85
C PRO A 159 -13.46 33.16 -11.69
N ALA A 160 -12.68 34.20 -11.75
CA ALA A 160 -11.23 34.14 -11.62
C ALA A 160 -10.84 33.33 -10.37
N GLN A 161 -10.05 32.24 -10.56
CA GLN A 161 -9.54 31.37 -9.49
C GLN A 161 -10.63 30.64 -8.67
N GLU A 162 -11.60 30.02 -9.32
CA GLU A 162 -12.44 29.01 -8.65
C GLU A 162 -11.50 27.96 -8.06
N ARG A 163 -11.63 27.67 -6.75
CA ARG A 163 -10.74 26.73 -6.02
C ARG A 163 -11.37 25.35 -5.84
N ASP A 164 -12.65 25.24 -6.14
CA ASP A 164 -13.47 24.05 -6.17
C ASP A 164 -14.15 24.00 -7.54
N GLU A 165 -13.38 23.58 -8.54
CA GLU A 165 -13.82 23.65 -9.95
C GLU A 165 -14.34 22.30 -10.42
N TRP A 166 -15.62 22.27 -10.78
CA TRP A 166 -16.27 21.16 -11.45
C TRP A 166 -16.47 21.48 -12.93
N THR A 167 -15.83 20.71 -13.78
CA THR A 167 -15.89 20.90 -15.24
C THR A 167 -16.43 19.64 -15.92
N LEU A 168 -17.44 19.81 -16.77
CA LEU A 168 -17.85 18.81 -17.75
C LEU A 168 -17.23 19.20 -19.09
N ALA A 169 -16.54 18.26 -19.73
CA ALA A 169 -15.95 18.41 -21.05
C ALA A 169 -16.48 17.30 -21.96
N ARG A 170 -16.88 17.61 -23.21
CA ARG A 170 -17.38 16.59 -24.15
C ARG A 170 -17.00 16.92 -25.60
N THR A 171 -17.02 15.88 -26.40
CA THR A 171 -17.00 15.94 -27.88
C THR A 171 -17.75 14.76 -28.47
N GLU A 172 -18.12 14.84 -29.74
CA GLU A 172 -18.65 13.70 -30.51
C GLU A 172 -17.82 13.49 -31.75
N VAL A 173 -17.64 12.23 -32.12
CA VAL A 173 -16.92 11.83 -33.29
C VAL A 173 -17.62 10.67 -34.01
N GLU A 174 -17.56 10.64 -35.32
CA GLU A 174 -17.99 9.50 -36.11
C GLU A 174 -16.89 8.43 -36.10
N VAL A 175 -17.20 7.26 -35.60
CA VAL A 175 -16.27 6.12 -35.61
C VAL A 175 -16.28 5.50 -37.01
N PRO A 176 -15.12 5.39 -37.69
CA PRO A 176 -15.08 4.74 -39.01
C PRO A 176 -15.61 3.30 -38.99
N ASP A 177 -16.22 2.88 -40.12
CA ASP A 177 -16.61 1.50 -40.30
C ASP A 177 -15.38 0.57 -40.28
N GLY A 178 -15.56 -0.63 -39.74
CA GLY A 178 -14.48 -1.64 -39.71
C GLY A 178 -14.52 -2.43 -38.39
N LYS A 179 -13.87 -3.57 -38.37
CA LYS A 179 -13.80 -4.38 -37.17
C LYS A 179 -12.73 -3.82 -36.24
N ILE A 180 -13.11 -3.17 -35.13
CA ILE A 180 -12.20 -2.75 -34.06
C ILE A 180 -11.72 -4.01 -33.31
N VAL A 181 -10.42 -4.13 -33.15
CA VAL A 181 -9.77 -5.25 -32.41
C VAL A 181 -9.13 -4.77 -31.10
N ARG A 182 -8.94 -3.45 -30.96
CA ARG A 182 -8.42 -2.83 -29.74
C ARG A 182 -8.86 -1.36 -29.69
N ALA A 183 -9.36 -0.91 -28.55
CA ALA A 183 -9.52 0.51 -28.23
C ALA A 183 -8.85 0.81 -26.89
N ARG A 184 -8.02 1.85 -26.85
CA ARG A 184 -7.22 2.24 -25.69
C ARG A 184 -7.38 3.70 -25.38
N SER A 185 -7.82 4.02 -24.18
CA SER A 185 -7.79 5.41 -23.67
C SER A 185 -6.54 5.64 -22.84
N TYR A 186 -6.01 6.85 -22.96
CA TYR A 186 -4.95 7.38 -22.10
C TYR A 186 -5.48 8.71 -21.55
N LEU A 187 -5.76 8.75 -20.26
CA LEU A 187 -6.34 9.91 -19.58
C LEU A 187 -5.35 10.49 -18.58
N ALA A 188 -5.10 11.78 -18.64
CA ALA A 188 -4.45 12.53 -17.57
C ALA A 188 -5.34 13.71 -17.18
N ALA A 189 -5.45 13.98 -15.89
CA ALA A 189 -6.26 15.05 -15.37
C ALA A 189 -5.63 15.66 -14.11
N SER A 190 -5.96 16.91 -13.83
CA SER A 190 -5.61 17.54 -12.56
C SER A 190 -6.60 17.11 -11.49
N HIS A 191 -6.14 16.35 -10.51
CA HIS A 191 -6.91 15.74 -9.42
C HIS A 191 -7.87 14.65 -9.92
N THR A 192 -9.17 14.67 -9.63
CA THR A 192 -10.09 13.57 -9.91
C THR A 192 -10.83 13.75 -11.23
N ALA A 193 -10.86 12.71 -12.06
CA ALA A 193 -11.64 12.69 -13.29
C ALA A 193 -12.40 11.39 -13.47
N GLU A 194 -13.62 11.47 -14.01
CA GLU A 194 -14.39 10.36 -14.51
C GLU A 194 -14.53 10.49 -16.02
N PHE A 195 -14.20 9.44 -16.75
CA PHE A 195 -14.25 9.38 -18.22
C PHE A 195 -15.43 8.53 -18.68
N TYR A 196 -16.16 9.03 -19.65
CA TYR A 196 -17.36 8.41 -20.20
C TYR A 196 -17.23 8.21 -21.72
N LEU A 197 -17.71 7.07 -22.20
CA LEU A 197 -17.83 6.74 -23.62
C LEU A 197 -19.27 6.27 -23.91
N GLY A 198 -19.95 6.95 -24.85
CA GLY A 198 -21.28 6.57 -25.30
C GLY A 198 -22.34 6.53 -24.18
N GLY A 199 -22.14 7.27 -23.10
CA GLY A 199 -23.03 7.27 -21.93
C GLY A 199 -22.56 6.39 -20.75
N GLU A 200 -21.63 5.50 -20.97
CA GLU A 200 -21.10 4.60 -19.94
C GLU A 200 -19.80 5.12 -19.33
N GLN A 201 -19.60 4.95 -18.02
CA GLN A 201 -18.32 5.30 -17.38
C GLN A 201 -17.25 4.28 -17.80
N ALA A 202 -16.24 4.77 -18.50
CA ALA A 202 -15.16 3.97 -19.08
C ALA A 202 -13.95 3.87 -18.15
N ASP A 203 -13.67 4.93 -17.39
CA ASP A 203 -12.50 4.97 -16.49
C ASP A 203 -12.69 6.03 -15.40
N ARG A 204 -11.90 5.95 -14.33
CA ARG A 204 -11.81 6.92 -13.26
C ARG A 204 -10.38 7.00 -12.77
N MET A 205 -9.90 8.20 -12.56
CA MET A 205 -8.56 8.41 -12.01
C MET A 205 -8.54 9.53 -10.98
N SER A 206 -7.56 9.48 -10.10
CA SER A 206 -7.13 10.60 -9.26
C SER A 206 -5.63 10.79 -9.42
N ASN A 207 -5.22 12.01 -9.74
CA ASN A 207 -3.82 12.37 -9.91
C ASN A 207 -3.49 13.55 -9.00
N PHE A 208 -2.80 13.28 -7.91
CA PHE A 208 -2.37 14.28 -6.93
C PHE A 208 -0.92 14.73 -7.14
N GLY A 209 -0.23 14.19 -8.16
CA GLY A 209 1.12 14.57 -8.55
C GLY A 209 1.26 16.04 -8.97
N TYR A 210 2.49 16.50 -9.01
CA TYR A 210 2.76 17.84 -9.55
C TYR A 210 2.48 17.85 -11.06
N PRO A 211 2.03 18.99 -11.63
CA PRO A 211 1.85 19.07 -13.08
C PRO A 211 3.10 18.73 -13.90
N SER A 212 4.29 18.89 -13.31
CA SER A 212 5.57 18.52 -13.92
C SER A 212 6.00 17.08 -13.72
N GLU A 213 5.27 16.31 -12.92
CA GLU A 213 5.56 14.93 -12.52
C GLU A 213 4.22 14.21 -12.30
N GLY A 214 3.34 14.24 -13.29
CA GLY A 214 2.00 13.68 -13.19
C GLY A 214 1.91 12.24 -13.71
N TYR A 215 0.72 11.69 -13.59
CA TYR A 215 0.40 10.35 -14.09
C TYR A 215 -0.71 10.40 -15.13
N TYR A 216 -0.73 9.43 -16.02
CA TYR A 216 -1.88 9.10 -16.85
C TYR A 216 -2.34 7.66 -16.57
N GLN A 217 -3.64 7.44 -16.71
CA GLN A 217 -4.25 6.11 -16.65
C GLN A 217 -4.43 5.57 -18.08
N ALA A 218 -4.17 4.28 -18.30
CA ALA A 218 -4.50 3.58 -19.52
C ALA A 218 -5.64 2.59 -19.25
N ALA A 219 -6.68 2.58 -20.10
CA ALA A 219 -7.80 1.65 -19.96
C ALA A 219 -8.15 0.95 -21.27
N ASP A 220 -8.59 -0.31 -21.16
CA ASP A 220 -9.18 -1.07 -22.28
C ASP A 220 -10.66 -0.70 -22.41
N VAL A 221 -10.99 0.01 -23.47
CA VAL A 221 -12.36 0.46 -23.77
C VAL A 221 -12.91 -0.18 -25.03
N THR A 222 -12.34 -1.31 -25.46
CA THR A 222 -12.67 -1.98 -26.71
C THR A 222 -14.15 -2.33 -26.82
N ASP A 223 -14.76 -2.80 -25.73
CA ASP A 223 -16.15 -3.23 -25.70
C ASP A 223 -17.16 -2.07 -25.66
N LEU A 224 -16.68 -0.82 -25.43
CA LEU A 224 -17.49 0.40 -25.36
C LEU A 224 -17.58 1.15 -26.70
N VAL A 225 -16.87 0.72 -27.74
CA VAL A 225 -16.80 1.42 -29.02
C VAL A 225 -17.46 0.59 -30.12
N THR A 226 -18.48 1.15 -30.77
CA THR A 226 -19.19 0.53 -31.90
C THR A 226 -18.75 1.16 -33.22
N PRO A 227 -18.23 0.36 -34.18
CA PRO A 227 -17.87 0.87 -35.51
C PRO A 227 -19.08 1.44 -36.26
N GLY A 228 -18.90 2.52 -37.01
CA GLY A 228 -19.92 3.14 -37.85
C GLY A 228 -20.96 3.94 -37.07
N GLU A 229 -20.78 4.15 -35.77
CA GLU A 229 -21.70 4.92 -34.93
C GLU A 229 -21.04 6.21 -34.44
N THR A 230 -21.87 7.19 -34.07
CA THR A 230 -21.42 8.41 -33.38
C THR A 230 -21.03 8.05 -31.95
N LEU A 231 -19.79 8.33 -31.56
CA LEU A 231 -19.28 8.13 -30.21
C LEU A 231 -19.19 9.47 -29.46
N ALA A 232 -19.89 9.58 -28.34
CA ALA A 232 -19.73 10.69 -27.42
C ALA A 232 -18.61 10.37 -26.41
N LEU A 233 -17.68 11.31 -26.25
CA LEU A 233 -16.64 11.29 -25.22
C LEU A 233 -16.95 12.37 -24.18
N GLY A 234 -16.97 12.02 -22.92
CA GLY A 234 -17.24 12.92 -21.82
C GLY A 234 -16.21 12.79 -20.70
N VAL A 235 -15.78 13.92 -20.13
CA VAL A 235 -14.94 13.93 -18.93
C VAL A 235 -15.55 14.85 -17.88
N LYS A 236 -15.77 14.33 -16.66
CA LYS A 236 -16.12 15.09 -15.48
C LYS A 236 -14.85 15.30 -14.65
N LEU A 237 -14.37 16.53 -14.55
CA LEU A 237 -13.20 16.89 -13.76
C LEU A 237 -13.63 17.56 -12.47
N HIS A 238 -13.08 17.13 -11.34
CA HIS A 238 -13.08 17.86 -10.09
C HIS A 238 -11.65 18.28 -9.73
N TRP A 239 -11.36 19.56 -9.87
CA TRP A 239 -10.11 20.19 -9.44
C TRP A 239 -10.36 21.04 -8.19
N PHE A 240 -9.66 20.75 -7.11
CA PHE A 240 -9.87 21.39 -5.82
C PHE A 240 -8.62 22.10 -5.28
N SER A 241 -7.91 22.78 -6.19
CA SER A 241 -6.68 23.55 -5.90
C SER A 241 -5.57 22.66 -5.28
N GLY A 242 -4.71 23.16 -4.46
CA GLY A 242 -3.71 22.41 -3.75
C GLY A 242 -4.02 22.35 -2.26
N GLY A 243 -3.44 21.38 -1.57
CA GLY A 243 -3.57 21.22 -0.14
C GLY A 243 -2.58 20.18 0.38
N GLN A 244 -2.76 19.76 1.60
CA GLN A 244 -1.97 18.68 2.19
C GLN A 244 -2.22 17.39 1.39
N GLY A 245 -1.14 16.71 0.99
CA GLY A 245 -1.21 15.53 0.13
C GLY A 245 -1.60 15.78 -1.33
N ARG A 246 -1.78 17.04 -1.76
CA ARG A 246 -2.21 17.40 -3.13
C ARG A 246 -1.41 18.56 -3.67
N ALA A 247 -0.70 18.35 -4.76
CA ALA A 247 0.12 19.40 -5.38
C ALA A 247 -0.76 20.52 -5.93
N ALA A 248 -0.27 21.77 -5.79
CA ALA A 248 -0.89 22.92 -6.42
C ALA A 248 -0.66 22.90 -7.93
N GLY A 249 -1.62 23.44 -8.69
CA GLY A 249 -1.55 23.49 -10.15
C GLY A 249 -2.68 24.32 -10.74
N ILE A 250 -3.04 24.00 -11.96
CA ILE A 250 -4.21 24.53 -12.67
C ILE A 250 -5.10 23.36 -13.11
N PRO A 251 -6.42 23.55 -13.27
CA PRO A 251 -7.29 22.52 -13.82
C PRO A 251 -6.89 22.19 -15.26
N GLY A 252 -6.98 20.92 -15.61
CA GLY A 252 -6.69 20.46 -16.96
C GLY A 252 -7.09 19.03 -17.18
N VAL A 253 -7.46 18.71 -18.41
CA VAL A 253 -7.76 17.37 -18.91
C VAL A 253 -6.97 17.15 -20.19
N LEU A 254 -6.36 15.99 -20.31
CA LEU A 254 -5.68 15.49 -21.50
C LEU A 254 -6.17 14.06 -21.77
N LEU A 255 -6.67 13.81 -22.99
CA LEU A 255 -7.15 12.50 -23.40
C LEU A 255 -6.62 12.15 -24.79
N LYS A 256 -6.17 10.91 -24.96
CA LYS A 256 -5.95 10.24 -26.23
C LYS A 256 -6.73 8.94 -26.24
N LEU A 257 -7.61 8.74 -27.21
CA LEU A 257 -8.27 7.48 -27.49
C LEU A 257 -7.76 6.94 -28.83
N GLU A 258 -7.24 5.73 -28.85
CA GLU A 258 -6.71 5.07 -30.03
C GLU A 258 -7.52 3.83 -30.35
N LEU A 259 -8.06 3.75 -31.56
CA LEU A 259 -8.81 2.63 -32.09
C LEU A 259 -7.93 1.91 -33.11
N THR A 260 -7.76 0.61 -32.98
CA THR A 260 -7.04 -0.26 -33.94
C THR A 260 -8.02 -1.18 -34.62
N TYR A 261 -8.00 -1.20 -35.93
CA TYR A 261 -8.86 -2.05 -36.77
C TYR A 261 -8.16 -3.34 -37.18
N ALA A 262 -8.97 -4.33 -37.59
CA ALA A 262 -8.46 -5.65 -37.96
C ALA A 262 -7.56 -5.66 -39.21
N ASP A 263 -7.61 -4.62 -40.05
CA ASP A 263 -6.75 -4.42 -41.23
C ASP A 263 -5.44 -3.69 -40.88
N GLY A 264 -5.26 -3.30 -39.62
CA GLY A 264 -4.08 -2.59 -39.12
C GLY A 264 -4.18 -1.07 -39.16
N GLU A 265 -5.26 -0.51 -39.73
CA GLU A 265 -5.48 0.94 -39.68
C GLU A 265 -5.76 1.40 -38.23
N THR A 266 -5.47 2.66 -37.93
CA THR A 266 -5.71 3.27 -36.62
C THR A 266 -6.46 4.60 -36.76
N THR A 267 -7.35 4.87 -35.79
CA THR A 267 -7.99 6.19 -35.63
C THR A 267 -7.64 6.72 -34.27
N THR A 268 -7.17 7.96 -34.20
CA THR A 268 -6.83 8.62 -32.94
C THR A 268 -7.73 9.81 -32.70
N ILE A 269 -8.34 9.88 -31.52
CA ILE A 269 -9.19 10.97 -31.03
C ILE A 269 -8.48 11.59 -29.84
N VAL A 270 -8.39 12.92 -29.81
CA VAL A 270 -7.62 13.64 -28.78
C VAL A 270 -8.39 14.84 -28.23
N THR A 271 -7.99 15.30 -27.06
CA THR A 271 -8.43 16.61 -26.54
C THR A 271 -7.79 17.74 -27.34
N ASP A 272 -8.62 18.68 -27.78
CA ASP A 272 -8.23 19.88 -28.49
C ASP A 272 -9.25 21.02 -28.33
N GLY A 273 -9.13 22.11 -29.11
CA GLY A 273 -10.02 23.25 -29.08
C GLY A 273 -11.43 23.00 -29.61
N SER A 274 -11.72 21.85 -30.22
CA SER A 274 -13.07 21.50 -30.68
C SER A 274 -14.00 21.04 -29.57
N TRP A 275 -13.42 20.61 -28.45
CA TRP A 275 -14.17 20.15 -27.27
C TRP A 275 -15.02 21.27 -26.70
N LYS A 276 -16.18 20.89 -26.16
CA LYS A 276 -17.11 21.78 -25.46
C LYS A 276 -16.98 21.57 -23.96
N VAL A 277 -17.08 22.66 -23.21
CA VAL A 277 -16.94 22.63 -21.75
C VAL A 277 -18.02 23.47 -21.07
N ARG A 278 -18.43 23.04 -19.88
CA ARG A 278 -19.32 23.81 -19.01
C ARG A 278 -19.06 23.52 -17.54
N ARG A 279 -19.64 24.32 -16.66
CA ARG A 279 -19.65 24.05 -15.22
C ARG A 279 -20.51 22.82 -14.92
N GLY A 280 -19.99 21.93 -14.04
CA GLY A 280 -20.75 20.82 -13.49
C GLY A 280 -21.87 21.26 -12.53
N PRO A 281 -22.84 20.39 -12.25
CA PRO A 281 -24.00 20.70 -11.41
C PRO A 281 -23.68 20.67 -9.90
N TYR A 282 -22.58 21.27 -9.51
CA TYR A 282 -22.11 21.27 -8.12
C TYR A 282 -22.07 22.69 -7.55
N VAL A 283 -22.41 22.78 -6.25
CA VAL A 283 -22.45 24.04 -5.50
C VAL A 283 -21.27 24.08 -4.55
N THR A 284 -20.44 25.11 -4.67
CA THR A 284 -19.36 25.35 -3.72
C THR A 284 -19.92 25.79 -2.38
N VAL A 285 -19.73 24.99 -1.33
CA VAL A 285 -20.21 25.27 0.04
C VAL A 285 -19.08 25.49 1.04
N GLY A 286 -17.87 25.09 0.72
CA GLY A 286 -16.68 25.26 1.57
C GLY A 286 -15.85 23.99 1.72
N THR A 287 -14.79 24.08 2.50
CA THR A 287 -13.91 22.94 2.79
C THR A 287 -14.45 22.06 3.92
N ARG A 288 -14.12 20.77 3.87
CA ARG A 288 -14.43 19.81 4.95
C ARG A 288 -13.64 20.11 6.22
N ASN A 289 -12.44 20.62 6.03
CA ASN A 289 -11.47 20.98 7.06
C ASN A 289 -10.46 21.98 6.49
N GLY A 290 -9.35 22.20 7.19
CA GLY A 290 -8.26 23.08 6.73
C GLY A 290 -7.30 22.44 5.72
N GLU A 291 -7.46 21.14 5.40
CA GLU A 291 -6.44 20.32 4.71
C GLU A 291 -6.60 20.24 3.19
N GLY A 292 -7.60 20.94 2.62
CA GLY A 292 -7.76 21.09 1.17
C GLY A 292 -8.88 20.27 0.54
N LEU A 293 -9.59 19.42 1.27
CA LEU A 293 -10.79 18.75 0.78
C LEU A 293 -12.01 19.67 0.80
N TRP A 294 -12.82 19.62 -0.28
CA TRP A 294 -14.05 20.39 -0.41
C TRP A 294 -15.28 19.52 -0.12
N ILE A 295 -16.34 20.18 0.39
CA ILE A 295 -17.64 19.52 0.58
C ILE A 295 -18.29 19.41 -0.79
N GLU A 296 -18.53 18.18 -1.22
CA GLU A 296 -19.26 17.90 -2.45
C GLU A 296 -20.76 18.12 -2.23
N HIS A 297 -21.35 19.05 -2.97
CA HIS A 297 -22.78 19.33 -2.97
C HIS A 297 -23.31 19.24 -4.39
N LEU A 298 -23.95 18.12 -4.73
CA LEU A 298 -24.61 17.93 -6.02
C LEU A 298 -26.00 18.58 -6.00
N ASP A 299 -26.25 19.47 -6.99
CA ASP A 299 -27.58 19.99 -7.31
C ASP A 299 -28.26 19.09 -8.34
N GLY A 300 -29.14 18.19 -7.88
CA GLY A 300 -29.89 17.27 -8.73
C GLY A 300 -30.81 17.98 -9.73
N GLN A 301 -31.36 19.17 -9.39
CA GLN A 301 -32.15 19.93 -10.36
C GLN A 301 -31.28 20.44 -11.53
N ALA A 302 -30.10 20.97 -11.21
CA ALA A 302 -29.15 21.39 -12.22
C ALA A 302 -28.66 20.19 -13.05
N ALA A 303 -28.40 19.04 -12.41
CA ALA A 303 -28.04 17.80 -13.10
C ALA A 303 -29.16 17.32 -14.03
N GLN A 304 -30.41 17.32 -13.57
CA GLN A 304 -31.58 16.97 -14.39
C GLN A 304 -31.76 17.92 -15.59
N GLN A 305 -31.50 19.22 -15.42
CA GLN A 305 -31.56 20.20 -16.51
C GLN A 305 -30.43 20.00 -17.54
N ILE A 306 -29.27 19.54 -17.09
CA ILE A 306 -28.17 19.19 -17.99
C ILE A 306 -28.56 17.94 -18.79
N GLY A 307 -29.16 16.96 -18.13
CA GLY A 307 -29.57 15.71 -18.75
C GLY A 307 -28.37 14.79 -19.03
N ASP A 308 -28.59 13.86 -19.95
CA ASP A 308 -27.58 12.84 -20.31
C ASP A 308 -26.54 13.41 -21.29
N TRP A 309 -25.65 14.22 -20.75
CA TRP A 309 -24.62 14.92 -21.52
C TRP A 309 -23.50 14.00 -22.04
N THR A 310 -23.46 12.77 -21.59
CA THR A 310 -22.47 11.76 -22.01
C THR A 310 -22.97 10.91 -23.18
N ALA A 311 -24.28 10.97 -23.48
CA ALA A 311 -24.88 10.23 -24.58
C ALA A 311 -24.62 10.88 -25.96
N PRO A 312 -24.56 10.08 -27.05
CA PRO A 312 -24.53 10.59 -28.40
C PRO A 312 -25.78 11.41 -28.75
N GLY A 313 -25.60 12.47 -29.56
CA GLY A 313 -26.68 13.34 -30.03
C GLY A 313 -27.13 14.39 -29.02
N TYR A 314 -26.41 14.58 -27.92
CA TYR A 314 -26.69 15.63 -26.95
C TYR A 314 -26.46 17.04 -27.53
N ASP A 315 -27.41 17.96 -27.33
CA ASP A 315 -27.26 19.36 -27.78
C ASP A 315 -26.34 20.16 -26.86
N ASP A 316 -25.07 20.27 -27.24
CA ASP A 316 -24.07 21.07 -26.56
C ASP A 316 -23.85 22.48 -27.16
N SER A 317 -24.78 22.96 -28.00
CA SER A 317 -24.67 24.23 -28.69
C SER A 317 -24.53 25.45 -27.75
N GLN A 318 -25.00 25.32 -26.51
CA GLN A 318 -24.91 26.35 -25.48
C GLN A 318 -23.64 26.22 -24.60
N TRP A 319 -22.79 25.19 -24.82
CA TRP A 319 -21.55 25.06 -24.10
C TRP A 319 -20.45 25.94 -24.68
N SER A 320 -19.53 26.36 -23.84
CA SER A 320 -18.35 27.15 -24.28
C SER A 320 -17.35 26.21 -25.00
N GLY A 321 -16.59 26.78 -25.95
CA GLY A 321 -15.40 26.09 -26.44
C GLY A 321 -14.34 25.91 -25.33
N ALA A 322 -13.64 24.79 -25.32
CA ALA A 322 -12.53 24.56 -24.42
C ALA A 322 -11.38 25.56 -24.67
N VAL A 323 -10.73 25.98 -23.60
CA VAL A 323 -9.46 26.74 -23.69
C VAL A 323 -8.30 25.75 -23.76
N VAL A 324 -7.53 25.83 -24.81
CA VAL A 324 -6.31 25.06 -25.01
C VAL A 324 -5.17 25.68 -24.19
N VAL A 325 -4.58 24.91 -23.26
CA VAL A 325 -3.35 25.29 -22.55
C VAL A 325 -2.15 25.11 -23.49
N GLY A 326 -2.11 23.99 -24.20
CA GLY A 326 -1.12 23.67 -25.22
C GLY A 326 -1.05 22.15 -25.44
N ALA A 327 -0.41 21.75 -26.55
CA ALA A 327 -0.12 20.34 -26.81
C ALA A 327 0.88 19.80 -25.77
N HIS A 328 0.65 18.57 -25.28
CA HIS A 328 1.58 17.94 -24.34
C HIS A 328 2.89 17.54 -25.05
N PRO A 329 4.06 17.74 -24.41
CA PRO A 329 4.31 18.40 -23.12
C PRO A 329 4.28 19.95 -23.19
N VAL A 330 3.64 20.59 -22.23
CA VAL A 330 3.52 22.06 -22.16
C VAL A 330 3.54 22.52 -20.69
N ALA A 331 4.19 23.63 -20.38
CA ALA A 331 4.15 24.16 -19.02
C ALA A 331 2.70 24.53 -18.58
N PRO A 332 2.27 24.18 -17.35
CA PRO A 332 3.05 23.50 -16.31
C PRO A 332 3.11 21.97 -16.45
N PHE A 333 2.38 21.36 -17.37
CA PHE A 333 2.27 19.91 -17.58
C PHE A 333 3.41 19.43 -18.48
N THR A 334 4.55 19.09 -17.87
CA THR A 334 5.79 18.84 -18.63
C THR A 334 6.18 17.37 -18.72
N HIS A 335 5.63 16.53 -17.84
CA HIS A 335 5.95 15.10 -17.82
C HIS A 335 4.78 14.29 -17.28
N LEU A 336 4.53 13.14 -17.92
CA LEU A 336 3.52 12.17 -17.51
C LEU A 336 4.10 10.76 -17.57
N GLU A 337 3.85 10.00 -16.52
CA GLU A 337 4.17 8.57 -16.46
C GLU A 337 2.89 7.72 -16.40
N GLY A 338 2.98 6.47 -16.85
CA GLY A 338 1.88 5.52 -16.75
C GLY A 338 1.62 5.11 -15.30
N GLN A 339 0.42 5.38 -14.78
CA GLN A 339 -0.01 4.92 -13.46
C GLN A 339 -0.05 3.39 -13.44
N GLN A 340 0.72 2.76 -12.57
CA GLN A 340 0.74 1.30 -12.44
C GLN A 340 -0.32 0.78 -11.46
N THR A 341 -0.65 1.55 -10.42
CA THR A 341 -1.75 1.23 -9.51
C THR A 341 -3.10 1.46 -10.20
N ARG A 342 -4.09 0.65 -9.86
CA ARG A 342 -5.46 0.79 -10.37
C ARG A 342 -6.43 0.76 -9.20
N LEU A 343 -7.47 1.57 -9.30
CA LEU A 343 -8.58 1.49 -8.36
C LEU A 343 -9.44 0.27 -8.63
N GLU A 344 -9.86 -0.36 -7.55
CA GLU A 344 -10.95 -1.32 -7.50
C GLU A 344 -12.13 -0.66 -6.80
N GLU A 345 -13.30 -0.74 -7.42
CA GLU A 345 -14.54 -0.20 -6.88
C GLU A 345 -15.53 -1.34 -6.67
N THR A 346 -15.96 -1.55 -5.43
CA THR A 346 -16.95 -2.59 -5.07
C THR A 346 -18.16 -1.96 -4.41
N VAL A 347 -19.35 -2.20 -4.98
CA VAL A 347 -20.62 -1.73 -4.41
C VAL A 347 -21.06 -2.66 -3.30
N VAL A 348 -21.29 -2.10 -2.11
CA VAL A 348 -21.82 -2.81 -0.95
C VAL A 348 -23.09 -2.12 -0.43
N HIS A 349 -24.00 -2.90 0.16
CA HIS A 349 -25.17 -2.40 0.87
C HIS A 349 -24.93 -2.44 2.38
N PRO A 350 -25.63 -1.59 3.18
CA PRO A 350 -25.52 -1.63 4.62
C PRO A 350 -26.03 -2.98 5.16
N GLU A 351 -25.44 -3.44 6.26
CA GLU A 351 -25.92 -4.63 6.98
C GLU A 351 -27.32 -4.44 7.54
N ARG A 352 -27.67 -3.20 7.88
CA ARG A 352 -28.99 -2.82 8.43
C ARG A 352 -29.25 -1.32 8.32
N ILE A 353 -30.51 -0.95 8.33
CA ILE A 353 -30.98 0.42 8.58
C ILE A 353 -31.39 0.55 10.04
N LEU A 354 -30.82 1.50 10.73
CA LEU A 354 -31.19 1.92 12.08
C LEU A 354 -32.12 3.12 11.98
N GLU A 355 -32.96 3.33 12.99
CA GLU A 355 -33.81 4.51 13.12
C GLU A 355 -33.32 5.35 14.31
N ALA A 356 -32.91 6.58 14.05
CA ALA A 356 -32.57 7.52 15.12
C ALA A 356 -33.82 7.95 15.93
N ALA A 357 -33.64 8.55 17.09
CA ALA A 357 -34.72 8.94 17.98
C ALA A 357 -35.75 9.93 17.36
N ASP A 358 -35.35 10.63 16.29
CA ASP A 358 -36.21 11.56 15.54
C ASP A 358 -36.77 10.93 14.23
N GLY A 359 -36.58 9.64 14.03
CA GLY A 359 -37.07 8.91 12.84
C GLY A 359 -36.10 9.01 11.63
N THR A 360 -34.90 9.57 11.78
CA THR A 360 -33.94 9.63 10.68
C THR A 360 -33.36 8.25 10.41
N PRO A 361 -33.39 7.78 9.13
CA PRO A 361 -32.75 6.52 8.76
C PRO A 361 -31.21 6.65 8.77
N VAL A 362 -30.53 5.65 9.33
CA VAL A 362 -29.08 5.55 9.42
C VAL A 362 -28.63 4.16 8.94
N ALA A 363 -27.92 4.13 7.85
CA ALA A 363 -27.31 2.91 7.33
C ALA A 363 -26.04 2.55 8.11
N ASP A 364 -25.92 1.30 8.59
CA ASP A 364 -24.74 0.74 9.27
C ASP A 364 -24.08 -0.30 8.36
N PHE A 365 -22.83 -0.06 7.95
CA PHE A 365 -22.03 -0.94 7.11
C PHE A 365 -21.15 -1.92 7.92
N GLY A 366 -21.35 -1.97 9.24
CA GLY A 366 -20.62 -2.87 10.14
C GLY A 366 -19.19 -2.42 10.48
N THR A 367 -18.45 -1.96 9.49
CA THR A 367 -17.05 -1.52 9.65
C THR A 367 -16.79 -0.18 8.94
N ILE A 368 -15.68 0.48 9.30
CA ILE A 368 -15.20 1.67 8.56
C ILE A 368 -14.66 1.21 7.19
N ILE A 369 -15.18 1.81 6.11
CA ILE A 369 -14.81 1.56 4.72
C ILE A 369 -14.50 2.88 4.01
N PRO A 370 -13.45 2.98 3.17
CA PRO A 370 -13.25 4.12 2.28
C PRO A 370 -14.22 4.01 1.10
N ALA A 371 -15.27 4.81 1.09
CA ALA A 371 -16.31 4.63 0.09
C ALA A 371 -16.96 5.94 -0.38
N ARG A 372 -17.54 5.86 -1.57
CA ARG A 372 -18.41 6.87 -2.17
C ARG A 372 -19.86 6.54 -1.76
N PRO A 373 -20.55 7.38 -1.00
CA PRO A 373 -21.95 7.13 -0.64
C PRO A 373 -22.87 7.26 -1.85
N GLY A 374 -23.82 6.35 -1.97
CA GLY A 374 -24.90 6.36 -2.95
C GLY A 374 -26.27 6.20 -2.29
N VAL A 375 -27.28 6.90 -2.81
CA VAL A 375 -28.67 6.81 -2.33
C VAL A 375 -29.63 6.87 -3.52
N HIS A 376 -30.54 5.92 -3.62
CA HIS A 376 -31.69 5.96 -4.51
C HIS A 376 -32.86 6.66 -3.83
N PHE A 377 -33.54 7.56 -4.53
CA PHE A 377 -34.77 8.19 -4.11
C PHE A 377 -35.84 7.92 -5.15
N GLU A 378 -36.97 7.29 -4.75
CA GLU A 378 -38.12 6.99 -5.66
C GLU A 378 -38.99 8.23 -5.85
N ASP A 379 -39.28 8.96 -4.75
CA ASP A 379 -40.24 10.08 -4.71
C ASP A 379 -39.53 11.43 -4.43
N GLY A 380 -38.47 11.73 -5.18
CA GLY A 380 -37.73 12.99 -5.03
C GLY A 380 -38.57 14.23 -5.25
N VAL A 381 -38.36 15.24 -4.41
CA VAL A 381 -39.06 16.53 -4.48
C VAL A 381 -38.10 17.62 -4.86
N ALA A 382 -38.34 18.26 -6.01
CA ALA A 382 -37.46 19.31 -6.53
C ALA A 382 -37.13 20.39 -5.49
N GLY A 383 -35.84 20.63 -5.25
CA GLY A 383 -35.32 21.62 -4.32
C GLY A 383 -35.25 21.16 -2.86
N ARG A 384 -35.72 19.95 -2.53
CA ARG A 384 -35.53 19.38 -1.19
C ARG A 384 -34.04 19.19 -0.90
N GLN A 385 -33.58 19.69 0.24
CA GLN A 385 -32.21 19.50 0.70
C GLN A 385 -32.10 18.22 1.55
N VAL A 386 -31.27 17.31 1.15
CA VAL A 386 -30.93 16.11 1.90
C VAL A 386 -29.46 16.21 2.32
N PRO A 387 -29.18 16.58 3.58
CA PRO A 387 -27.80 16.63 4.07
C PRO A 387 -27.30 15.24 4.45
N ILE A 388 -27.04 14.38 3.46
CA ILE A 388 -26.44 13.06 3.67
C ILE A 388 -25.16 13.23 4.48
N ARG A 389 -25.00 12.47 5.58
CA ARG A 389 -23.83 12.56 6.47
C ARG A 389 -23.24 11.20 6.73
N ALA A 390 -21.97 11.09 6.46
CA ALA A 390 -21.15 9.95 6.83
C ALA A 390 -20.53 10.14 8.23
N GLY A 391 -20.14 9.06 8.89
CA GLY A 391 -19.44 9.11 10.15
C GLY A 391 -18.99 7.76 10.67
N TYR A 392 -18.22 7.79 11.75
CA TYR A 392 -17.67 6.58 12.39
C TYR A 392 -18.49 6.12 13.58
N GLU A 393 -19.22 7.04 14.22
CA GLU A 393 -19.88 6.85 15.52
C GLU A 393 -21.31 7.40 15.50
N LEU A 394 -22.14 6.85 16.35
CA LEU A 394 -23.46 7.38 16.63
C LEU A 394 -23.46 8.15 17.96
N ALA A 395 -24.17 9.27 17.97
CA ALA A 395 -24.53 9.97 19.20
C ALA A 395 -25.59 9.19 19.98
N ASP A 396 -25.85 9.54 21.24
CA ASP A 396 -26.91 8.95 22.08
C ASP A 396 -28.32 9.01 21.44
N THR A 397 -28.52 9.92 20.51
CA THR A 397 -29.76 10.06 19.75
C THR A 397 -29.91 9.03 18.64
N GLY A 398 -28.89 8.22 18.36
CA GLY A 398 -28.81 7.33 17.21
C GLY A 398 -28.45 8.02 15.89
N ARG A 399 -28.23 9.37 15.90
CA ARG A 399 -27.76 10.13 14.73
C ARG A 399 -26.26 9.96 14.57
N VAL A 400 -25.75 10.14 13.35
CA VAL A 400 -24.30 10.22 13.13
C VAL A 400 -23.71 11.36 13.95
N SER A 401 -22.65 11.08 14.70
CA SER A 401 -21.95 12.08 15.52
C SER A 401 -21.28 13.11 14.60
N THR A 402 -21.59 14.40 14.80
CA THR A 402 -21.00 15.52 14.06
C THR A 402 -19.91 16.24 14.82
N THR A 403 -19.70 15.86 16.08
CA THR A 403 -18.72 16.45 17.01
C THR A 403 -17.67 15.44 17.42
N GLY A 404 -17.66 14.25 16.80
CA GLY A 404 -16.80 13.15 17.17
C GLY A 404 -15.32 13.48 17.08
N LEU A 405 -14.60 13.07 18.08
CA LEU A 405 -13.13 13.12 18.11
C LEU A 405 -12.54 12.20 17.03
N SER A 406 -13.28 11.14 16.70
CA SER A 406 -12.88 10.07 15.77
C SER A 406 -12.62 10.53 14.34
N THR A 407 -13.15 11.69 13.91
CA THR A 407 -12.97 12.27 12.57
C THR A 407 -12.18 13.58 12.59
N GLN A 408 -11.60 13.94 13.71
CA GLN A 408 -10.90 15.21 13.92
C GLN A 408 -11.73 16.44 13.50
N SER A 409 -13.02 16.42 13.79
CA SER A 409 -13.97 17.48 13.41
C SER A 409 -14.07 17.74 11.90
N THR A 410 -13.70 16.79 11.07
CA THR A 410 -13.91 16.88 9.61
C THR A 410 -15.39 16.85 9.29
N ASN A 411 -15.85 17.76 8.44
CA ASN A 411 -17.21 17.75 7.92
C ASN A 411 -17.40 16.61 6.91
N MET A 412 -18.07 15.57 7.33
CA MET A 412 -18.31 14.36 6.53
C MET A 412 -19.65 14.41 5.76
N SER A 413 -20.24 15.60 5.56
CA SER A 413 -21.48 15.74 4.83
C SER A 413 -21.27 15.67 3.31
N PHE A 414 -22.29 15.12 2.65
CA PHE A 414 -22.49 15.10 1.22
C PHE A 414 -23.88 15.70 0.91
N PRO A 415 -24.04 17.04 0.97
CA PRO A 415 -25.31 17.67 0.72
C PRO A 415 -25.82 17.36 -0.69
N TYR A 416 -27.10 17.01 -0.78
CA TYR A 416 -27.76 16.74 -2.05
C TYR A 416 -29.03 17.59 -2.16
N THR A 417 -29.23 18.25 -3.30
CA THR A 417 -30.47 18.91 -3.65
C THR A 417 -31.25 18.01 -4.61
N GLN A 418 -32.39 17.46 -4.18
CA GLN A 418 -33.18 16.57 -5.02
C GLN A 418 -33.73 17.27 -6.27
N ALA A 419 -33.79 16.55 -7.38
CA ALA A 419 -34.65 16.81 -8.51
C ALA A 419 -36.07 16.28 -8.24
N ALA A 420 -36.97 16.36 -9.22
CA ALA A 420 -38.31 15.76 -9.14
C ALA A 420 -38.29 14.30 -9.64
N GLY A 421 -38.95 13.40 -8.92
CA GLY A 421 -39.12 11.99 -9.28
C GLY A 421 -37.96 11.09 -8.91
N ALA A 422 -37.98 9.86 -9.45
CA ALA A 422 -36.97 8.85 -9.18
C ALA A 422 -35.57 9.33 -9.65
N GLN A 423 -34.56 9.17 -8.78
CA GLN A 423 -33.20 9.64 -9.03
C GLN A 423 -32.17 8.92 -8.18
N ASP A 424 -30.97 8.81 -8.72
CA ASP A 424 -29.83 8.24 -8.03
C ASP A 424 -28.83 9.35 -7.67
N TYR A 425 -28.38 9.35 -6.43
CA TYR A 425 -27.25 10.12 -5.97
C TYR A 425 -26.03 9.19 -5.81
N LEU A 426 -24.89 9.56 -6.33
CA LEU A 426 -23.59 8.92 -6.08
C LEU A 426 -22.54 10.00 -5.96
N ALA A 427 -21.80 10.02 -4.85
CA ALA A 427 -20.69 10.94 -4.67
C ALA A 427 -19.53 10.63 -5.62
N VAL A 428 -18.81 11.65 -6.04
CA VAL A 428 -17.55 11.50 -6.80
C VAL A 428 -16.38 11.23 -5.84
N GLY A 429 -16.30 11.99 -4.74
CA GLY A 429 -15.30 11.79 -3.70
C GLY A 429 -15.65 10.67 -2.74
N HIS A 430 -14.63 10.00 -2.20
CA HIS A 430 -14.80 9.03 -1.11
C HIS A 430 -14.38 9.62 0.24
N LEU A 431 -14.92 9.07 1.31
CA LEU A 431 -14.46 9.24 2.70
C LEU A 431 -14.45 7.87 3.39
N GLY A 432 -13.68 7.74 4.46
CA GLY A 432 -13.84 6.61 5.38
C GLY A 432 -15.09 6.82 6.23
N PHE A 433 -15.98 5.83 6.34
CA PHE A 433 -17.15 5.87 7.22
C PHE A 433 -17.69 4.46 7.51
N ARG A 434 -18.40 4.33 8.63
CA ARG A 434 -19.20 3.16 8.98
C ARG A 434 -20.69 3.44 8.83
N TYR A 435 -21.12 4.65 9.22
CA TYR A 435 -22.52 5.05 9.23
C TYR A 435 -22.81 6.11 8.18
N LEU A 436 -24.01 6.03 7.57
CA LEU A 436 -24.52 7.03 6.65
C LEU A 436 -25.93 7.41 7.05
N GLU A 437 -26.16 8.64 7.53
CA GLU A 437 -27.51 9.13 7.83
C GLU A 437 -28.08 9.91 6.66
N ILE A 438 -29.40 9.77 6.43
CA ILE A 438 -30.14 10.36 5.31
C ILE A 438 -31.31 11.19 5.85
N PRO A 439 -31.05 12.33 6.50
CA PRO A 439 -32.11 13.12 7.13
C PRO A 439 -32.93 13.86 6.09
N GLY A 440 -34.26 13.86 6.27
CA GLY A 440 -35.17 14.60 5.43
C GLY A 440 -35.36 14.03 4.02
N ALA A 441 -35.09 12.76 3.80
CA ALA A 441 -35.37 12.06 2.54
C ALA A 441 -36.81 12.28 2.06
N GLY A 442 -37.77 12.26 2.99
CA GLY A 442 -39.17 12.49 2.69
C GLY A 442 -39.93 11.24 2.27
N GLU A 443 -39.27 10.13 2.31
CA GLU A 443 -39.75 8.78 2.00
C GLU A 443 -39.09 7.75 2.91
N GLU A 444 -39.57 6.53 2.95
CA GLU A 444 -38.94 5.41 3.64
C GLU A 444 -37.66 5.01 2.88
N ILE A 445 -36.55 4.90 3.60
CA ILE A 445 -35.25 4.46 3.06
C ILE A 445 -34.97 3.06 3.57
N THR A 446 -34.75 2.13 2.66
CA THR A 446 -34.42 0.73 2.93
C THR A 446 -32.91 0.46 2.69
N ALA A 447 -32.45 -0.72 3.05
CA ALA A 447 -31.07 -1.12 2.78
C ALA A 447 -30.77 -1.24 1.27
N GLU A 448 -31.76 -1.51 0.45
CA GLU A 448 -31.62 -1.61 -1.00
C GLU A 448 -31.42 -0.23 -1.66
N ASP A 449 -31.93 0.83 -1.03
CA ASP A 449 -31.83 2.21 -1.52
C ASP A 449 -30.48 2.85 -1.21
N VAL A 450 -29.67 2.26 -0.33
CA VAL A 450 -28.38 2.81 0.11
C VAL A 450 -27.24 1.94 -0.34
N THR A 451 -26.24 2.57 -0.91
CA THR A 451 -25.00 1.92 -1.34
C THR A 451 -23.78 2.65 -0.83
N ALA A 452 -22.69 1.92 -0.69
CA ALA A 452 -21.35 2.48 -0.56
C ALA A 452 -20.46 1.82 -1.62
N THR A 453 -19.88 2.62 -2.51
CA THR A 453 -18.88 2.12 -3.46
C THR A 453 -17.52 2.21 -2.78
N VAL A 454 -17.04 1.08 -2.27
CA VAL A 454 -15.74 0.96 -1.61
C VAL A 454 -14.64 1.17 -2.64
N VAL A 455 -13.63 1.98 -2.30
CA VAL A 455 -12.54 2.38 -3.20
C VAL A 455 -11.20 2.05 -2.57
N HIS A 456 -10.42 1.19 -3.18
CA HIS A 456 -9.03 0.91 -2.79
C HIS A 456 -8.21 0.50 -4.02
N THR A 457 -6.89 0.39 -3.87
CA THR A 457 -6.05 -0.18 -4.95
C THR A 457 -6.41 -1.64 -5.20
N ALA A 458 -6.33 -2.07 -6.46
CA ALA A 458 -6.53 -3.47 -6.80
C ALA A 458 -5.38 -4.34 -6.27
N TYR A 459 -5.72 -5.40 -5.56
CA TYR A 459 -4.78 -6.40 -5.06
C TYR A 459 -4.91 -7.70 -5.84
N ASP A 460 -3.82 -8.48 -5.89
CA ASP A 460 -3.86 -9.84 -6.40
C ASP A 460 -4.53 -10.75 -5.35
N GLU A 461 -5.71 -11.29 -5.64
CA GLU A 461 -6.44 -12.18 -4.72
C GLU A 461 -5.58 -13.39 -4.28
N ASP A 462 -4.71 -13.89 -5.17
CA ASP A 462 -3.77 -14.97 -4.85
C ASP A 462 -2.60 -14.47 -3.97
N GLY A 463 -2.44 -13.16 -3.80
CA GLY A 463 -1.41 -12.51 -2.98
C GLY A 463 -1.73 -12.46 -1.49
N ALA A 464 -2.99 -12.59 -1.09
CA ALA A 464 -3.41 -12.44 0.31
C ALA A 464 -2.75 -13.48 1.22
N ALA A 465 -2.17 -13.04 2.34
CA ALA A 465 -1.74 -13.90 3.44
C ALA A 465 -2.95 -14.52 4.13
N THR A 466 -2.71 -15.58 4.90
CA THR A 466 -3.75 -16.22 5.73
C THR A 466 -3.20 -16.46 7.13
N PHE A 467 -4.04 -16.28 8.13
CA PHE A 467 -3.70 -16.54 9.53
C PHE A 467 -4.90 -17.14 10.28
N GLU A 468 -4.64 -18.06 11.17
CA GLU A 468 -5.60 -18.60 12.14
C GLU A 468 -4.80 -19.19 13.31
N SER A 469 -5.26 -18.93 14.51
CA SER A 469 -4.60 -19.39 15.74
C SER A 469 -5.57 -20.08 16.70
N SER A 470 -5.07 -20.42 17.89
CA SER A 470 -5.91 -20.93 18.99
C SER A 470 -6.47 -19.80 19.88
N ASP A 471 -6.27 -18.55 19.52
CA ASP A 471 -6.73 -17.38 20.23
C ASP A 471 -7.57 -16.50 19.30
N ALA A 472 -8.88 -16.46 19.53
CA ALA A 472 -9.82 -15.76 18.66
C ALA A 472 -9.59 -14.24 18.69
N THR A 473 -9.16 -13.66 19.82
CA THR A 473 -8.84 -12.23 19.90
C THR A 473 -7.66 -11.88 19.00
N LEU A 474 -6.65 -12.76 18.92
CA LEU A 474 -5.52 -12.57 18.02
C LEU A 474 -5.93 -12.66 16.54
N ASP A 475 -6.85 -13.57 16.21
CA ASP A 475 -7.39 -13.70 14.86
C ASP A 475 -8.16 -12.42 14.46
N ASP A 476 -9.00 -11.89 15.37
CA ASP A 476 -9.72 -10.61 15.17
C ASP A 476 -8.76 -9.41 15.04
N VAL A 477 -7.65 -9.39 15.80
CA VAL A 477 -6.59 -8.36 15.69
C VAL A 477 -5.89 -8.44 14.33
N TRP A 478 -5.61 -9.65 13.84
CA TRP A 478 -5.02 -9.84 12.52
C TRP A 478 -5.97 -9.32 11.42
N ASP A 479 -7.25 -9.67 11.49
CA ASP A 479 -8.28 -9.22 10.55
C ASP A 479 -8.47 -7.68 10.58
N LEU A 480 -8.39 -7.06 11.77
CA LEU A 480 -8.42 -5.61 11.91
C LEU A 480 -7.26 -4.95 11.16
N MET A 481 -6.03 -5.46 11.37
CA MET A 481 -4.83 -4.91 10.74
C MET A 481 -4.84 -5.13 9.22
N ASP A 482 -5.20 -6.32 8.73
CA ASP A 482 -5.27 -6.62 7.29
C ASP A 482 -6.27 -5.70 6.58
N ARG A 483 -7.48 -5.58 7.11
CA ARG A 483 -8.51 -4.69 6.55
C ARG A 483 -8.06 -3.24 6.55
N SER A 484 -7.45 -2.77 7.64
CA SER A 484 -6.98 -1.39 7.74
C SER A 484 -5.86 -1.08 6.74
N LEU A 485 -4.94 -2.00 6.53
CA LEU A 485 -3.89 -1.89 5.50
C LEU A 485 -4.49 -1.78 4.10
N ARG A 486 -5.40 -2.70 3.75
CA ARG A 486 -6.03 -2.74 2.42
C ARG A 486 -6.75 -1.44 2.09
N TYR A 487 -7.37 -0.81 3.08
CA TYR A 487 -8.16 0.41 2.92
C TYR A 487 -7.34 1.71 3.06
N SER A 488 -6.04 1.61 3.31
CA SER A 488 -5.13 2.76 3.40
C SER A 488 -4.37 3.04 2.10
N VAL A 489 -4.77 2.42 0.99
CA VAL A 489 -4.19 2.68 -0.34
C VAL A 489 -5.30 2.81 -1.37
N GLN A 490 -5.29 3.93 -2.08
CA GLN A 490 -6.05 4.16 -3.29
C GLN A 490 -5.08 4.16 -4.48
N GLU A 491 -4.93 5.25 -5.24
CA GLU A 491 -3.85 5.37 -6.24
C GLU A 491 -2.48 5.55 -5.59
N THR A 492 -2.48 6.09 -4.37
CA THR A 492 -1.31 6.27 -3.49
C THR A 492 -1.67 5.87 -2.07
N PHE A 493 -0.67 5.74 -1.20
CA PHE A 493 -0.91 5.56 0.22
C PHE A 493 -1.59 6.79 0.83
N VAL A 494 -2.43 6.56 1.82
CA VAL A 494 -3.05 7.64 2.61
C VAL A 494 -2.91 7.35 4.10
N ASP A 495 -2.67 8.39 4.87
CA ASP A 495 -2.66 8.34 6.33
C ASP A 495 -4.02 7.95 6.89
N THR A 496 -5.06 8.60 6.41
CA THR A 496 -6.47 8.33 6.73
C THR A 496 -7.35 8.52 5.49
N PRO A 497 -8.37 7.69 5.27
CA PRO A 497 -9.30 7.87 4.15
C PRO A 497 -10.30 9.01 4.36
N THR A 498 -10.18 9.82 5.41
CA THR A 498 -11.20 10.81 5.81
C THR A 498 -10.73 12.24 5.78
N ARG A 499 -9.66 12.57 6.53
CA ARG A 499 -9.28 13.97 6.78
C ARG A 499 -8.29 14.51 5.76
N GLU A 500 -7.06 14.01 5.79
CA GLU A 500 -5.97 14.51 4.95
C GLU A 500 -5.93 13.81 3.61
N GLN A 501 -6.12 12.49 3.61
CA GLN A 501 -5.88 11.64 2.45
C GLN A 501 -4.51 11.93 1.83
N GLY A 502 -3.50 12.11 2.67
CA GLY A 502 -2.15 12.50 2.27
C GLY A 502 -1.17 11.35 2.37
N GLN A 503 -0.22 11.28 1.44
CA GLN A 503 0.86 10.29 1.48
C GLN A 503 1.95 10.76 2.44
N PHE A 504 1.74 10.52 3.76
CA PHE A 504 2.73 10.80 4.79
C PHE A 504 3.83 9.75 4.82
N LEU A 505 5.08 10.16 4.99
CA LEU A 505 6.23 9.29 4.84
C LEU A 505 6.26 8.12 5.84
N HIS A 506 6.04 8.39 7.12
CA HIS A 506 6.09 7.34 8.16
C HIS A 506 4.89 6.39 8.04
N ASP A 507 3.70 6.94 7.74
CA ASP A 507 2.49 6.18 7.46
C ASP A 507 2.70 5.25 6.27
N THR A 508 3.20 5.80 5.17
CA THR A 508 3.49 5.05 3.94
C THR A 508 4.47 3.91 4.20
N ALA A 509 5.55 4.17 4.94
CA ALA A 509 6.53 3.12 5.26
C ALA A 509 5.89 1.99 6.08
N ASN A 510 5.12 2.31 7.13
CA ASN A 510 4.46 1.33 7.96
C ASN A 510 3.40 0.53 7.20
N ILE A 511 2.52 1.22 6.45
CA ILE A 511 1.46 0.57 5.65
C ILE A 511 2.07 -0.30 4.55
N SER A 512 3.07 0.21 3.83
CA SER A 512 3.77 -0.53 2.76
C SER A 512 4.40 -1.82 3.28
N ILE A 513 5.14 -1.77 4.39
CA ILE A 513 5.76 -2.95 4.99
C ILE A 513 4.69 -3.97 5.41
N GLY A 514 3.59 -3.52 6.02
CA GLY A 514 2.47 -4.38 6.38
C GLY A 514 1.82 -5.04 5.15
N LEU A 515 1.54 -4.27 4.10
CA LEU A 515 0.90 -4.76 2.86
C LEU A 515 1.80 -5.70 2.05
N MET A 516 3.11 -5.48 2.05
CA MET A 516 4.04 -6.41 1.40
C MET A 516 3.94 -7.80 2.01
N SER A 517 3.77 -7.89 3.33
CA SER A 517 3.58 -9.14 4.06
C SER A 517 2.16 -9.71 3.90
N ALA A 518 1.12 -8.87 4.05
CA ALA A 518 -0.27 -9.30 4.12
C ALA A 518 -0.92 -9.52 2.74
N GLN A 519 -0.57 -8.70 1.73
CA GLN A 519 -1.24 -8.68 0.42
C GLN A 519 -0.28 -8.87 -0.76
N ARG A 520 1.01 -9.09 -0.51
CA ARG A 520 2.04 -9.10 -1.56
C ARG A 520 2.03 -7.82 -2.41
N GLU A 521 1.70 -6.68 -1.82
CA GLU A 521 1.70 -5.40 -2.51
C GLU A 521 3.15 -4.98 -2.88
N ARG A 522 3.43 -4.58 -4.11
CA ARG A 522 4.75 -4.21 -4.63
C ARG A 522 4.72 -2.91 -5.44
N VAL A 523 3.60 -2.65 -6.11
CA VAL A 523 3.46 -1.62 -7.14
C VAL A 523 3.33 -0.23 -6.52
N ALA A 524 2.38 -0.06 -5.60
CA ALA A 524 2.20 1.19 -4.86
C ALA A 524 3.44 1.50 -4.00
N SER A 525 4.04 0.47 -3.39
CA SER A 525 5.28 0.62 -2.59
C SER A 525 6.44 1.16 -3.44
N ARG A 526 6.66 0.62 -4.65
CA ARG A 526 7.69 1.09 -5.57
C ARG A 526 7.43 2.52 -6.03
N GLN A 527 6.18 2.85 -6.37
CA GLN A 527 5.78 4.21 -6.73
C GLN A 527 6.05 5.19 -5.60
N ALA A 528 5.61 4.87 -4.38
CA ALA A 528 5.80 5.74 -3.21
C ALA A 528 7.29 5.95 -2.86
N ILE A 529 8.11 4.89 -2.91
CA ILE A 529 9.58 5.02 -2.74
C ILE A 529 10.13 6.05 -3.74
N ARG A 530 9.81 5.91 -5.03
CA ARG A 530 10.28 6.84 -6.06
C ARG A 530 9.80 8.26 -5.80
N GLU A 531 8.54 8.46 -5.44
CA GLU A 531 7.98 9.79 -5.12
C GLU A 531 8.72 10.43 -3.94
N PHE A 532 9.01 9.69 -2.88
CA PHE A 532 9.79 10.24 -1.77
C PHE A 532 11.23 10.55 -2.15
N LEU A 533 11.87 9.76 -3.01
CA LEU A 533 13.19 10.12 -3.57
C LEU A 533 13.13 11.48 -4.30
N LEU A 534 12.11 11.69 -5.15
CA LEU A 534 11.88 12.99 -5.82
C LEU A 534 11.62 14.12 -4.82
N SER A 535 11.00 13.84 -3.67
CA SER A 535 10.76 14.85 -2.61
C SER A 535 12.07 15.40 -2.02
N GLN A 536 13.07 14.54 -1.87
CA GLN A 536 14.41 14.96 -1.43
C GLN A 536 15.03 15.91 -2.47
N GLU A 537 14.91 15.58 -3.74
CA GLU A 537 15.41 16.39 -4.83
C GLU A 537 14.72 17.74 -4.92
N ARG A 538 13.41 17.77 -4.75
CA ARG A 538 12.62 19.00 -4.83
C ARG A 538 12.89 19.95 -3.66
N TYR A 539 13.02 19.45 -2.46
CA TYR A 539 12.95 20.28 -1.25
C TYR A 539 14.23 20.31 -0.40
N TRP A 540 15.09 19.27 -0.48
CA TRP A 540 16.10 19.00 0.53
C TRP A 540 17.50 18.73 -0.02
N ARG A 541 17.90 19.45 -1.08
CA ARG A 541 19.21 19.27 -1.74
C ARG A 541 20.38 19.97 -1.05
N THR A 542 20.13 20.99 -0.25
CA THR A 542 21.20 21.89 0.23
C THR A 542 21.05 22.24 1.70
N GLY A 543 22.14 22.70 2.32
CA GLY A 543 22.16 23.16 3.70
C GLY A 543 22.28 22.01 4.72
N ASN A 544 22.01 22.32 5.98
CA ASN A 544 22.04 21.32 7.06
C ASN A 544 20.98 20.24 6.88
N ASP A 545 19.88 20.59 6.22
CA ASP A 545 18.75 19.71 5.96
C ASP A 545 18.92 18.84 4.70
N ALA A 546 20.05 18.98 3.98
CA ALA A 546 20.28 18.16 2.78
C ALA A 546 20.25 16.66 3.12
N GLY A 547 19.53 15.88 2.32
CA GLY A 547 19.37 14.44 2.53
C GLY A 547 18.12 14.04 3.32
N ARG A 548 17.23 14.98 3.63
CA ARG A 548 15.91 14.72 4.17
C ARG A 548 14.90 14.41 3.07
N TYR A 549 13.77 13.87 3.46
CA TYR A 549 12.59 13.73 2.61
C TYR A 549 11.46 14.62 3.11
N ASN A 550 10.53 14.98 2.23
CA ASN A 550 9.34 15.71 2.69
C ASN A 550 8.46 14.76 3.51
N ALA A 551 7.87 15.25 4.59
CA ALA A 551 7.03 14.39 5.43
C ALA A 551 5.71 14.00 4.75
N VAL A 552 5.28 14.74 3.72
CA VAL A 552 4.14 14.43 2.84
C VAL A 552 4.54 14.71 1.40
N TYR A 553 4.30 13.76 0.49
CA TYR A 553 4.57 13.97 -0.92
C TYR A 553 3.64 13.11 -1.81
N PRO A 554 3.00 13.69 -2.85
CA PRO A 554 3.04 15.12 -3.23
C PRO A 554 2.39 16.05 -2.20
N ASN A 555 2.68 17.36 -2.26
CA ASN A 555 2.14 18.33 -1.28
C ASN A 555 2.02 19.73 -1.87
N GLY A 556 0.84 20.36 -1.76
CA GLY A 556 0.57 21.73 -2.18
C GLY A 556 1.02 22.80 -1.17
N ASP A 557 1.26 22.42 0.08
CA ASP A 557 1.70 23.33 1.15
C ASP A 557 3.22 23.60 1.12
N GLY A 558 3.96 22.94 0.23
CA GLY A 558 5.41 23.06 0.13
C GLY A 558 6.16 22.14 1.08
N LYS A 559 7.17 22.65 1.77
CA LYS A 559 7.95 21.85 2.72
C LYS A 559 7.12 21.45 3.92
N ARG A 560 7.01 20.12 4.16
CA ARG A 560 6.46 19.55 5.38
C ARG A 560 7.61 18.95 6.19
N ASP A 561 7.80 19.46 7.40
CA ASP A 561 9.03 19.28 8.14
C ASP A 561 8.86 18.44 9.41
N ILE A 562 9.11 17.12 9.28
CA ILE A 562 9.17 16.15 10.38
C ILE A 562 10.49 15.39 10.25
N PRO A 563 11.53 15.77 11.03
CA PRO A 563 12.91 15.32 10.75
C PRO A 563 13.11 13.80 10.91
N ASP A 564 12.57 13.18 11.94
CA ASP A 564 12.72 11.75 12.22
C ASP A 564 11.93 10.83 11.28
N PHE A 565 10.96 11.37 10.51
CA PHE A 565 10.34 10.60 9.40
C PHE A 565 11.37 10.22 8.32
N THR A 566 12.40 11.05 8.13
CA THR A 566 13.49 10.74 7.21
C THR A 566 14.27 9.47 7.60
N GLU A 567 14.37 9.19 8.89
CA GLU A 567 15.22 8.12 9.40
C GLU A 567 14.67 6.71 9.13
N VAL A 568 13.36 6.57 8.84
CA VAL A 568 12.76 5.25 8.55
C VAL A 568 12.97 4.80 7.09
N VAL A 569 13.37 5.70 6.19
CA VAL A 569 13.43 5.41 4.74
C VAL A 569 14.45 4.32 4.38
N PRO A 570 15.68 4.29 4.95
CA PRO A 570 16.61 3.22 4.61
C PRO A 570 16.14 1.83 5.03
N ASP A 571 15.44 1.68 6.17
CA ASP A 571 14.82 0.41 6.59
C ASP A 571 13.66 0.02 5.66
N TRP A 572 12.78 0.96 5.32
CA TRP A 572 11.69 0.72 4.39
C TRP A 572 12.17 0.21 3.03
N ILE A 573 13.17 0.85 2.42
CA ILE A 573 13.74 0.44 1.12
C ILE A 573 14.44 -0.92 1.24
N TRP A 574 15.15 -1.17 2.35
CA TRP A 574 15.76 -2.47 2.61
C TRP A 574 14.71 -3.58 2.74
N ARG A 575 13.61 -3.37 3.47
CA ARG A 575 12.51 -4.34 3.60
C ARG A 575 11.81 -4.57 2.27
N TYR A 576 11.60 -3.51 1.46
CA TYR A 576 11.11 -3.68 0.09
C TYR A 576 12.02 -4.61 -0.73
N TYR A 577 13.33 -4.41 -0.67
CA TYR A 577 14.29 -5.28 -1.36
C TYR A 577 14.29 -6.72 -0.82
N LEU A 578 14.21 -6.92 0.48
CA LEU A 578 14.08 -8.26 1.07
C LEU A 578 12.85 -9.01 0.54
N GLU A 579 11.70 -8.34 0.47
CA GLU A 579 10.47 -8.96 0.00
C GLU A 579 10.45 -9.18 -1.52
N THR A 580 11.05 -8.29 -2.31
CA THR A 580 10.96 -8.31 -3.77
C THR A 580 12.21 -8.86 -4.47
N GLY A 581 13.40 -8.54 -4.00
CA GLY A 581 14.67 -8.74 -4.71
C GLY A 581 14.88 -7.75 -5.86
N ASP A 582 14.10 -6.65 -5.91
CA ASP A 582 14.23 -5.61 -6.94
C ASP A 582 15.45 -4.71 -6.68
N LYS A 583 16.58 -5.13 -7.24
CA LYS A 583 17.86 -4.42 -7.06
C LYS A 583 17.86 -3.03 -7.70
N ALA A 584 17.04 -2.80 -8.73
CA ALA A 584 16.96 -1.51 -9.40
C ALA A 584 16.50 -0.39 -8.45
N VAL A 585 15.57 -0.68 -7.53
CA VAL A 585 15.14 0.30 -6.52
C VAL A 585 16.28 0.68 -5.59
N LEU A 586 17.20 -0.25 -5.25
CA LEU A 586 18.38 0.10 -4.47
C LEU A 586 19.34 1.00 -5.25
N GLU A 587 19.54 0.69 -6.55
CA GLU A 587 20.41 1.48 -7.44
C GLU A 587 19.89 2.91 -7.57
N ASP A 588 18.59 3.08 -7.81
CA ASP A 588 17.92 4.38 -7.92
C ASP A 588 17.97 5.20 -6.62
N ALA A 589 17.86 4.53 -5.47
CA ALA A 589 17.79 5.16 -4.16
C ALA A 589 19.17 5.51 -3.56
N TYR A 590 20.27 4.88 -4.00
CA TYR A 590 21.53 4.89 -3.25
C TYR A 590 22.10 6.30 -3.00
N ASP A 591 22.06 7.18 -3.99
CA ASP A 591 22.56 8.55 -3.85
C ASP A 591 21.73 9.35 -2.82
N ASN A 592 20.42 9.18 -2.82
CA ASN A 592 19.51 9.78 -1.85
C ASN A 592 19.77 9.22 -0.43
N LEU A 593 19.96 7.90 -0.31
CA LEU A 593 20.28 7.26 0.97
C LEU A 593 21.64 7.69 1.52
N THR A 594 22.64 7.86 0.67
CA THR A 594 23.95 8.41 1.04
C THR A 594 23.83 9.86 1.53
N ALA A 595 22.97 10.66 0.89
CA ALA A 595 22.67 12.01 1.35
C ALA A 595 21.97 12.00 2.72
N THR A 596 21.10 11.03 2.98
CA THR A 596 20.43 10.82 4.28
C THR A 596 21.44 10.43 5.37
N ALA A 597 22.35 9.50 5.10
CA ALA A 597 23.46 9.22 6.02
C ALA A 597 24.32 10.46 6.29
N GLY A 598 24.54 11.29 5.26
CA GLY A 598 25.20 12.59 5.38
C GLY A 598 24.44 13.58 6.29
N TYR A 599 23.09 13.56 6.25
CA TYR A 599 22.26 14.37 7.16
C TYR A 599 22.48 13.95 8.62
N ILE A 600 22.45 12.67 8.94
CA ILE A 600 22.72 12.17 10.28
C ILE A 600 24.13 12.56 10.74
N ARG A 601 25.15 12.32 9.92
CA ARG A 601 26.57 12.64 10.23
C ARG A 601 26.78 14.11 10.56
N ARG A 602 26.10 15.03 9.85
CA ARG A 602 26.21 16.47 10.09
C ARG A 602 25.66 16.91 11.45
N HIS A 603 24.76 16.11 12.03
CA HIS A 603 24.14 16.40 13.34
C HIS A 603 24.79 15.64 14.49
N ILE A 604 25.78 14.78 14.26
CA ILE A 604 26.62 14.23 15.32
C ILE A 604 27.48 15.36 15.86
N ALA A 605 27.26 15.75 17.12
CA ALA A 605 27.98 16.84 17.77
C ALA A 605 29.49 16.52 17.89
N THR A 606 30.33 17.40 17.36
CA THR A 606 31.78 17.24 17.37
C THR A 606 32.43 17.76 18.66
N SER A 607 31.72 18.50 19.50
CA SER A 607 32.16 19.07 20.76
C SER A 607 30.96 19.38 21.69
N GLY A 608 31.26 19.70 22.93
CA GLY A 608 30.26 20.10 23.93
C GLY A 608 29.67 18.93 24.71
N PRO A 609 28.62 19.19 25.53
CA PRO A 609 28.07 18.19 26.46
C PRO A 609 27.46 16.96 25.78
N THR A 610 26.92 17.08 24.56
CA THR A 610 26.33 16.00 23.77
C THR A 610 27.26 15.44 22.71
N GLN A 611 28.57 15.71 22.79
CA GLN A 611 29.54 15.25 21.81
C GLN A 611 29.42 13.76 21.51
N GLY A 612 29.40 13.42 20.23
CA GLY A 612 29.30 12.05 19.70
C GLY A 612 27.87 11.53 19.57
N LEU A 613 26.85 12.35 19.90
CA LEU A 613 25.44 12.03 19.68
C LEU A 613 24.83 12.92 18.59
N VAL A 614 23.83 12.42 17.89
CA VAL A 614 22.94 13.23 17.04
C VAL A 614 22.20 14.21 17.95
N THR A 615 22.44 15.49 17.72
CA THR A 615 22.01 16.57 18.61
C THR A 615 21.29 17.64 17.82
N ASN A 616 20.12 18.06 18.30
CA ASN A 616 19.28 19.06 17.65
C ASN A 616 19.11 18.73 16.16
N LEU A 617 18.65 17.51 15.84
CA LEU A 617 18.41 17.08 14.46
C LEU A 617 17.61 18.17 13.74
N SER A 618 18.22 18.80 12.71
CA SER A 618 17.67 20.04 12.17
C SER A 618 16.31 19.81 11.55
N GLY A 619 15.42 20.74 11.83
CA GLY A 619 14.07 20.79 11.27
C GLY A 619 12.98 20.64 12.34
N GLY A 620 11.74 20.75 11.83
CA GLY A 620 10.55 20.79 12.67
C GLY A 620 10.35 22.12 13.38
N SER A 621 9.16 22.28 13.92
CA SER A 621 8.78 23.40 14.76
C SER A 621 7.72 22.95 15.76
N GLY A 622 7.60 23.65 16.89
CA GLY A 622 6.66 23.27 17.91
C GLY A 622 6.88 21.82 18.38
N GLN A 623 5.86 21.00 18.28
CA GLN A 623 5.93 19.58 18.68
C GLN A 623 6.73 18.68 17.72
N TYR A 624 7.11 19.16 16.55
CA TYR A 624 7.95 18.46 15.57
C TYR A 624 9.43 18.83 15.69
N LEU A 625 9.77 19.78 16.55
CA LEU A 625 11.15 20.25 16.71
C LEU A 625 12.06 19.10 17.10
N TYR A 626 13.11 18.88 16.32
CA TYR A 626 14.11 17.81 16.46
C TYR A 626 13.53 16.37 16.38
N GLY A 627 12.37 16.21 15.76
CA GLY A 627 11.66 14.94 15.64
C GLY A 627 10.46 14.83 16.57
N ILE A 628 9.49 13.98 16.22
CA ILE A 628 8.24 13.82 17.00
C ILE A 628 8.25 12.64 17.97
N VAL A 629 9.19 11.70 17.82
CA VAL A 629 9.29 10.46 18.60
C VAL A 629 8.10 9.53 18.37
N ASP A 630 6.89 10.01 18.65
CA ASP A 630 5.60 9.33 18.46
C ASP A 630 4.48 10.37 18.31
N TRP A 631 3.36 9.95 17.75
CA TRP A 631 2.24 10.82 17.48
C TRP A 631 0.90 10.15 17.82
N PRO A 632 -0.10 10.91 18.25
CA PRO A 632 -0.04 12.31 18.77
C PRO A 632 0.69 12.42 20.12
N ALA A 633 0.74 13.61 20.70
CA ALA A 633 1.56 13.88 21.89
C ALA A 633 1.34 12.91 23.08
N HIS A 634 0.11 12.38 23.25
CA HIS A 634 -0.19 11.39 24.29
C HIS A 634 0.39 10.00 23.96
N GLY A 635 0.61 9.65 22.70
CA GLY A 635 1.34 8.43 22.29
C GLY A 635 2.78 8.39 22.75
N ARG A 636 3.36 9.53 23.14
CA ARG A 636 4.71 9.63 23.73
C ARG A 636 4.79 9.16 25.17
N PHE A 637 3.67 8.99 25.87
CA PHE A 637 3.59 8.53 27.26
C PHE A 637 4.57 9.23 28.20
N GLY A 638 4.70 10.56 28.05
CA GLY A 638 5.55 11.40 28.90
C GLY A 638 7.00 11.51 28.46
N TYR A 639 7.37 11.03 27.27
CA TYR A 639 8.73 11.21 26.72
C TYR A 639 9.19 12.67 26.81
N ASP A 640 10.39 12.90 27.28
CA ASP A 640 10.95 14.24 27.51
C ASP A 640 11.38 14.92 26.21
N MET A 641 10.46 15.67 25.62
CA MET A 641 10.67 16.41 24.37
C MET A 641 11.62 17.62 24.51
N THR A 642 12.12 17.94 25.72
CA THR A 642 13.12 19.02 25.95
C THR A 642 14.56 18.55 25.69
N THR A 643 14.76 17.26 25.47
CA THR A 643 16.05 16.66 25.17
C THR A 643 16.62 17.18 23.84
N ALA A 644 17.90 17.56 23.84
CA ALA A 644 18.63 18.00 22.65
C ALA A 644 19.19 16.81 21.84
N ALA A 645 19.59 15.73 22.54
CA ALA A 645 20.03 14.46 21.92
C ALA A 645 19.06 13.36 22.36
N ARG A 646 18.00 13.11 21.56
CA ARG A 646 16.95 12.12 21.81
C ARG A 646 17.44 10.71 21.57
N THR A 647 17.10 9.78 22.45
CA THR A 647 17.50 8.38 22.34
C THR A 647 16.92 7.72 21.10
N THR A 648 15.64 7.95 20.78
CA THR A 648 14.98 7.40 19.60
C THR A 648 15.63 7.86 18.31
N VAL A 649 15.87 9.17 18.15
CA VAL A 649 16.58 9.76 17.00
C VAL A 649 18.00 9.22 16.86
N ASN A 650 18.74 9.04 17.94
CA ASN A 650 20.07 8.46 17.89
C ASN A 650 20.05 6.97 17.51
N ALA A 651 19.06 6.20 17.99
CA ALA A 651 18.92 4.78 17.63
C ALA A 651 18.57 4.62 16.13
N LEU A 652 17.61 5.42 15.62
CA LEU A 652 17.32 5.47 14.18
C LEU A 652 18.53 5.93 13.38
N GLY A 653 19.32 6.90 13.88
CA GLY A 653 20.56 7.33 13.25
C GLY A 653 21.60 6.19 13.11
N VAL A 654 21.70 5.30 14.10
CA VAL A 654 22.51 4.07 14.02
C VAL A 654 21.99 3.16 12.91
N ASP A 655 20.68 2.96 12.84
CA ASP A 655 20.04 2.12 11.81
C ASP A 655 20.24 2.69 10.40
N VAL A 656 20.02 3.99 10.20
CA VAL A 656 20.30 4.67 8.91
C VAL A 656 21.70 4.37 8.42
N LEU A 657 22.73 4.55 9.26
CA LEU A 657 24.12 4.33 8.87
C LEU A 657 24.40 2.87 8.53
N ARG A 658 23.85 1.93 9.29
CA ARG A 658 23.98 0.48 9.05
C ARG A 658 23.25 0.03 7.80
N LYS A 659 22.01 0.50 7.59
CA LYS A 659 21.19 0.13 6.43
C LYS A 659 21.79 0.67 5.13
N VAL A 660 22.27 1.91 5.12
CA VAL A 660 22.95 2.47 3.93
C VAL A 660 24.23 1.69 3.62
N ALA A 661 24.97 1.25 4.64
CA ALA A 661 26.13 0.38 4.42
C ALA A 661 25.74 -1.01 3.89
N LEU A 662 24.65 -1.58 4.38
CA LEU A 662 24.14 -2.89 3.94
C LEU A 662 23.63 -2.82 2.48
N ILE A 663 22.88 -1.79 2.13
CA ILE A 663 22.41 -1.53 0.75
C ILE A 663 23.63 -1.30 -0.17
N GLY A 664 24.63 -0.55 0.30
CA GLY A 664 25.86 -0.35 -0.46
C GLY A 664 26.64 -1.64 -0.71
N GLU A 665 26.62 -2.60 0.22
CA GLU A 665 27.22 -3.93 0.05
C GLU A 665 26.52 -4.72 -1.06
N GLU A 666 25.19 -4.72 -1.09
CA GLU A 666 24.40 -5.34 -2.16
C GLU A 666 24.66 -4.72 -3.54
N LEU A 667 25.08 -3.45 -3.58
CA LEU A 667 25.41 -2.70 -4.79
C LEU A 667 26.91 -2.71 -5.13
N ASP A 668 27.73 -3.52 -4.45
CA ASP A 668 29.17 -3.59 -4.66
C ASP A 668 29.88 -2.22 -4.55
N ARG A 669 29.42 -1.35 -3.63
CA ARG A 669 30.03 -0.02 -3.40
C ARG A 669 31.39 -0.16 -2.71
N PRO A 670 32.26 0.88 -2.79
CA PRO A 670 33.62 0.77 -2.29
C PRO A 670 33.71 0.42 -0.79
N ASP A 671 34.47 -0.61 -0.44
CA ASP A 671 34.64 -1.09 0.95
C ASP A 671 35.00 0.03 1.95
N ALA A 672 35.80 1.03 1.54
CA ALA A 672 36.18 2.14 2.40
C ALA A 672 35.02 3.05 2.79
N GLU A 673 34.04 3.23 1.89
CA GLU A 673 32.81 3.98 2.14
C GLU A 673 31.94 3.23 3.14
N LEU A 674 31.72 1.93 2.89
CA LEU A 674 30.90 1.06 3.74
C LEU A 674 31.52 0.90 5.14
N ALA A 675 32.83 0.74 5.22
CA ALA A 675 33.55 0.68 6.50
C ALA A 675 33.41 1.99 7.31
N ALA A 676 33.41 3.14 6.64
CA ALA A 676 33.21 4.43 7.29
C ALA A 676 31.79 4.57 7.87
N LEU A 677 30.76 4.13 7.14
CA LEU A 677 29.36 4.12 7.62
C LEU A 677 29.20 3.21 8.85
N ARG A 678 29.73 2.00 8.80
CA ARG A 678 29.70 1.04 9.91
C ARG A 678 30.46 1.59 11.14
N SER A 679 31.63 2.20 10.92
CA SER A 679 32.41 2.81 12.00
C SER A 679 31.67 3.95 12.69
N ASP A 680 30.97 4.80 11.92
CA ASP A 680 30.19 5.90 12.48
C ASP A 680 28.96 5.38 13.26
N ALA A 681 28.28 4.34 12.76
CA ALA A 681 27.19 3.68 13.46
C ALA A 681 27.65 3.08 14.80
N ASP A 682 28.77 2.38 14.81
CA ASP A 682 29.34 1.75 16.01
C ASP A 682 29.83 2.79 17.03
N ALA A 683 30.40 3.91 16.56
CA ALA A 683 30.80 5.02 17.41
C ALA A 683 29.57 5.68 18.07
N LEU A 684 28.50 5.90 17.29
CA LEU A 684 27.24 6.45 17.79
C LEU A 684 26.58 5.51 18.82
N ALA A 685 26.44 4.23 18.50
CA ALA A 685 25.89 3.23 19.43
C ALA A 685 26.73 3.11 20.73
N THR A 686 28.06 3.14 20.59
CA THR A 686 28.97 3.14 21.76
C THR A 686 28.73 4.37 22.62
N ARG A 687 28.58 5.54 21.99
CA ARG A 687 28.33 6.79 22.73
C ARG A 687 26.98 6.79 23.43
N MET A 688 25.94 6.29 22.77
CA MET A 688 24.62 6.09 23.39
C MET A 688 24.72 5.23 24.65
N ASN A 689 25.39 4.08 24.57
CA ASN A 689 25.60 3.20 25.72
C ASN A 689 26.36 3.86 26.89
N GLN A 690 27.29 4.77 26.58
CA GLN A 690 28.06 5.49 27.60
C GLN A 690 27.28 6.61 28.29
N THR A 691 26.31 7.22 27.58
CA THR A 691 25.73 8.50 28.04
C THR A 691 24.22 8.48 28.24
N LEU A 692 23.50 7.57 27.57
CA LEU A 692 22.03 7.48 27.63
C LEU A 692 21.53 6.30 28.48
N ARG A 693 22.45 5.40 28.87
CA ARG A 693 22.12 4.22 29.65
C ARG A 693 22.17 4.50 31.15
N LYS A 694 21.17 4.02 31.89
CA LYS A 694 21.10 4.05 33.36
C LYS A 694 21.84 2.86 34.00
N ALA A 695 22.00 2.91 35.28
CA ALA A 695 22.64 1.86 36.07
C ALA A 695 21.84 0.52 36.03
N ASP A 696 20.52 0.58 35.87
CA ASP A 696 19.66 -0.59 35.71
C ASP A 696 19.62 -1.17 34.29
N GLY A 697 20.39 -0.56 33.39
CA GLY A 697 20.51 -0.97 32.00
C GLY A 697 19.53 -0.29 31.04
N THR A 698 18.43 0.32 31.50
CA THR A 698 17.47 1.04 30.65
C THR A 698 18.06 2.33 30.09
N TYR A 699 17.40 2.90 29.08
CA TYR A 699 17.81 4.15 28.46
C TYR A 699 16.89 5.29 28.87
N VAL A 700 17.49 6.46 29.14
CA VAL A 700 16.74 7.72 29.33
C VAL A 700 16.27 8.24 27.99
N ASP A 701 15.29 9.16 28.00
CA ASP A 701 14.74 9.75 26.77
C ASP A 701 15.77 10.54 25.96
N GLY A 702 16.83 11.01 26.59
CA GLY A 702 17.92 11.70 25.92
C GLY A 702 18.78 12.52 26.88
N LEU A 703 19.68 13.33 26.30
CA LEU A 703 20.42 14.37 27.03
C LEU A 703 19.80 15.74 26.80
N LEU A 704 19.73 16.56 27.85
CA LEU A 704 19.46 17.98 27.74
C LEU A 704 20.64 18.71 27.06
N ALA A 705 20.47 19.97 26.69
CA ALA A 705 21.50 20.75 26.00
C ALA A 705 22.79 20.95 26.83
N ASP A 706 22.71 20.87 28.15
CA ASP A 706 23.84 20.93 29.08
C ASP A 706 24.53 19.57 29.31
N GLY A 707 24.02 18.50 28.68
CA GLY A 707 24.51 17.13 28.83
C GLY A 707 23.95 16.35 30.00
N THR A 708 23.03 16.93 30.76
CA THR A 708 22.32 16.22 31.86
C THR A 708 21.36 15.19 31.22
N GLN A 709 21.35 13.98 31.77
CA GLN A 709 20.35 12.97 31.39
C GLN A 709 18.94 13.43 31.75
N SER A 710 17.97 13.16 30.87
CA SER A 710 16.56 13.30 31.20
C SER A 710 16.20 12.52 32.46
N ALA A 711 15.32 13.09 33.27
CA ALA A 711 14.80 12.41 34.46
C ALA A 711 13.81 11.28 34.09
N HIS A 712 13.28 11.30 32.87
CA HIS A 712 12.34 10.32 32.34
C HIS A 712 13.08 9.26 31.52
N ALA A 713 12.59 8.04 31.55
CA ALA A 713 13.08 6.90 30.78
C ALA A 713 11.85 6.15 30.21
N GLY A 714 11.36 6.64 29.09
CA GLY A 714 10.20 6.09 28.40
C GLY A 714 10.46 4.72 27.79
N GLN A 715 9.42 3.94 27.59
CA GLN A 715 9.50 2.63 26.93
C GLN A 715 10.11 2.76 25.54
N HIS A 716 9.81 3.84 24.78
CA HIS A 716 10.39 4.15 23.48
C HIS A 716 11.93 4.14 23.51
N ALA A 717 12.54 4.75 24.51
CA ALA A 717 14.00 4.87 24.58
C ALA A 717 14.69 3.49 24.63
N THR A 718 14.15 2.57 25.43
CA THR A 718 14.72 1.22 25.60
C THR A 718 14.34 0.30 24.44
N SER A 719 13.09 0.32 23.94
CA SER A 719 12.67 -0.49 22.80
C SER A 719 13.44 -0.14 21.53
N TYR A 720 13.65 1.15 21.25
CA TYR A 720 14.48 1.59 20.11
C TYR A 720 15.94 1.16 20.25
N ALA A 721 16.51 1.23 21.47
CA ALA A 721 17.87 0.77 21.68
C ALA A 721 18.04 -0.75 21.46
N ILE A 722 16.98 -1.55 21.70
CA ILE A 722 16.98 -2.99 21.41
C ILE A 722 16.76 -3.21 19.91
N ALA A 723 15.66 -2.73 19.36
CA ALA A 723 15.24 -3.01 17.98
C ALA A 723 16.29 -2.57 16.94
N PHE A 724 16.99 -1.44 17.17
CA PHE A 724 18.01 -0.95 16.27
C PHE A 724 19.46 -1.35 16.67
N GLY A 725 19.59 -2.38 17.51
CA GLY A 725 20.86 -3.02 17.83
C GLY A 725 21.89 -2.12 18.54
N VAL A 726 21.41 -1.15 19.35
CA VAL A 726 22.25 -0.32 20.23
C VAL A 726 22.53 -1.04 21.54
N ALA A 727 21.52 -1.69 22.14
CA ALA A 727 21.67 -2.48 23.34
C ALA A 727 22.58 -3.70 23.11
N SER A 728 23.38 -4.08 24.10
CA SER A 728 24.22 -5.27 23.97
C SER A 728 23.35 -6.52 23.98
N GLN A 729 23.68 -7.51 23.15
CA GLN A 729 22.94 -8.79 23.07
C GLN A 729 22.85 -9.51 24.42
N GLN A 730 23.81 -9.30 25.32
CA GLN A 730 23.80 -9.87 26.66
C GLN A 730 22.68 -9.27 27.53
N ASP A 731 22.36 -7.98 27.33
CA ASP A 731 21.38 -7.26 28.16
C ASP A 731 19.95 -7.36 27.59
N VAL A 732 19.79 -7.63 26.28
CA VAL A 732 18.52 -7.64 25.55
C VAL A 732 17.43 -8.47 26.25
N PRO A 733 17.66 -9.71 26.73
CA PRO A 733 16.61 -10.47 27.41
C PRO A 733 16.07 -9.77 28.67
N ALA A 734 16.95 -9.24 29.51
CA ALA A 734 16.54 -8.57 30.75
C ALA A 734 15.85 -7.24 30.49
N LEU A 735 16.30 -6.49 29.47
CA LEU A 735 15.66 -5.26 29.03
C LEU A 735 14.27 -5.53 28.44
N GLY A 736 14.13 -6.63 27.67
CA GLY A 736 12.86 -7.08 27.14
C GLY A 736 11.84 -7.37 28.22
N GLU A 737 12.20 -8.11 29.27
CA GLU A 737 11.33 -8.36 30.43
C GLU A 737 10.91 -7.03 31.10
N GLN A 738 11.83 -6.08 31.21
CA GLN A 738 11.54 -4.79 31.84
C GLN A 738 10.58 -3.93 31.02
N ILE A 739 10.74 -3.83 29.72
CA ILE A 739 9.80 -3.06 28.87
C ILE A 739 8.45 -3.78 28.76
N ALA A 740 8.43 -5.11 28.70
CA ALA A 740 7.19 -5.91 28.67
C ALA A 740 6.33 -5.68 29.92
N SER A 741 6.95 -5.54 31.12
CA SER A 741 6.24 -5.34 32.38
C SER A 741 5.45 -4.02 32.45
N GLN A 742 5.67 -3.10 31.51
CA GLN A 742 5.00 -1.81 31.46
C GLN A 742 3.67 -1.85 30.67
N GLY A 743 3.37 -2.95 29.96
CA GLY A 743 2.26 -2.99 29.00
C GLY A 743 2.53 -2.12 27.77
N MET A 744 1.49 -1.70 27.07
CA MET A 744 1.60 -0.82 25.91
C MET A 744 1.81 0.63 26.33
N LYS A 745 3.02 1.15 26.13
CA LYS A 745 3.39 2.56 26.37
C LYS A 745 4.05 3.17 25.12
N GLN A 746 3.53 2.79 23.93
CA GLN A 746 3.84 3.40 22.65
C GLN A 746 2.53 3.59 21.88
N GLY A 747 2.46 4.66 21.07
CA GLY A 747 1.33 4.90 20.19
C GLY A 747 1.27 3.92 19.02
N PRO A 748 0.16 3.86 18.27
CA PRO A 748 0.02 2.97 17.11
C PRO A 748 1.15 3.16 16.08
N MET A 749 1.66 4.38 15.91
CA MET A 749 2.75 4.70 14.99
C MET A 749 4.03 3.88 15.24
N THR A 750 4.38 3.67 16.52
CA THR A 750 5.65 3.06 16.95
C THR A 750 5.50 1.73 17.66
N ALA A 751 4.28 1.25 17.91
CA ALA A 751 4.02 0.00 18.64
C ALA A 751 4.75 -1.23 18.03
N HIS A 752 4.95 -1.26 16.71
CA HIS A 752 5.73 -2.29 16.04
C HIS A 752 7.19 -2.34 16.53
N VAL A 753 7.81 -1.19 16.90
CA VAL A 753 9.18 -1.16 17.44
C VAL A 753 9.26 -1.86 18.79
N LEU A 754 8.19 -1.74 19.61
CA LEU A 754 8.08 -2.49 20.86
C LEU A 754 7.97 -3.99 20.61
N LEU A 755 7.15 -4.42 19.64
CA LEU A 755 6.99 -5.84 19.28
C LEU A 755 8.32 -6.41 18.72
N GLU A 756 9.00 -5.69 17.84
CA GLU A 756 10.34 -6.06 17.30
C GLU A 756 11.35 -6.20 18.45
N ALA A 757 11.40 -5.24 19.38
CA ALA A 757 12.31 -5.31 20.53
C ALA A 757 12.05 -6.52 21.44
N LEU A 758 10.77 -6.86 21.66
CA LEU A 758 10.38 -8.04 22.45
C LEU A 758 10.69 -9.35 21.71
N ALA A 759 10.52 -9.38 20.40
CA ALA A 759 10.89 -10.54 19.56
C ALA A 759 12.41 -10.77 19.61
N GLU A 760 13.23 -9.71 19.49
CA GLU A 760 14.70 -9.78 19.65
C GLU A 760 15.10 -10.26 21.06
N ALA A 761 14.34 -9.90 22.10
CA ALA A 761 14.55 -10.37 23.45
C ALA A 761 14.10 -11.82 23.68
N GLY A 762 13.49 -12.48 22.70
CA GLY A 762 12.92 -13.81 22.82
C GLY A 762 11.65 -13.87 23.70
N ALA A 763 10.99 -12.74 23.91
CA ALA A 763 9.83 -12.58 24.79
C ALA A 763 8.49 -12.80 24.04
N GLY A 764 8.37 -13.92 23.28
CA GLY A 764 7.20 -14.18 22.44
C GLY A 764 5.85 -14.17 23.18
N GLU A 765 5.82 -14.59 24.45
CA GLU A 765 4.61 -14.52 25.28
C GLU A 765 4.21 -13.05 25.55
N SER A 766 5.19 -12.16 25.72
CA SER A 766 4.92 -10.73 25.90
C SER A 766 4.42 -10.08 24.62
N VAL A 767 4.92 -10.50 23.44
CA VAL A 767 4.38 -10.08 22.15
C VAL A 767 2.92 -10.47 22.05
N LEU A 768 2.59 -11.76 22.33
CA LEU A 768 1.21 -12.26 22.32
C LEU A 768 0.31 -11.45 23.27
N ASN A 769 0.76 -11.23 24.51
CA ASN A 769 0.00 -10.48 25.49
C ASN A 769 -0.29 -9.03 25.07
N LEU A 770 0.65 -8.33 24.41
CA LEU A 770 0.41 -6.98 23.89
C LEU A 770 -0.60 -6.95 22.74
N LEU A 771 -0.64 -8.00 21.93
CA LEU A 771 -1.59 -8.13 20.83
C LEU A 771 -3.01 -8.48 21.30
N THR A 772 -3.16 -9.24 22.41
CA THR A 772 -4.44 -9.84 22.83
C THR A 772 -5.02 -9.30 24.13
N ASN A 773 -4.34 -8.36 24.81
CA ASN A 773 -4.85 -7.77 26.05
C ASN A 773 -5.95 -6.74 25.79
N GLU A 774 -7.19 -7.10 26.13
CA GLU A 774 -8.36 -6.23 26.01
C GLU A 774 -8.45 -5.13 27.11
N ASP A 775 -7.71 -5.30 28.20
CA ASP A 775 -7.75 -4.37 29.36
C ASP A 775 -6.69 -3.25 29.30
N ASP A 776 -5.86 -3.18 28.25
CA ASP A 776 -4.79 -2.20 28.08
C ASP A 776 -4.90 -1.50 26.71
N TYR A 777 -4.09 -0.47 26.50
CA TYR A 777 -3.88 0.08 25.17
C TYR A 777 -3.33 -0.99 24.21
N GLY A 778 -3.74 -0.91 22.95
CA GLY A 778 -3.34 -1.87 21.92
C GLY A 778 -4.49 -2.26 21.02
N TRP A 779 -4.23 -3.22 20.15
CA TRP A 779 -5.20 -3.64 19.13
C TRP A 779 -6.45 -4.32 19.73
N ALA A 780 -6.25 -5.23 20.69
CA ALA A 780 -7.38 -5.92 21.34
C ALA A 780 -8.24 -4.97 22.18
N GLY A 781 -7.61 -4.08 22.96
CA GLY A 781 -8.33 -3.03 23.69
C GLY A 781 -9.13 -2.13 22.76
N TRP A 782 -8.56 -1.74 21.64
CA TRP A 782 -9.25 -0.96 20.61
C TRP A 782 -10.45 -1.69 19.98
N LEU A 783 -10.31 -3.00 19.72
CA LEU A 783 -11.43 -3.85 19.26
C LEU A 783 -12.53 -3.95 20.33
N ALA A 784 -12.15 -4.15 21.59
CA ALA A 784 -13.10 -4.22 22.72
C ALA A 784 -13.91 -2.91 22.88
N ASP A 785 -13.30 -1.77 22.57
CA ASP A 785 -13.97 -0.46 22.51
C ASP A 785 -14.81 -0.24 21.24
N GLY A 786 -14.88 -1.24 20.34
CA GLY A 786 -15.69 -1.20 19.11
C GLY A 786 -14.96 -0.63 17.89
N GLY A 787 -13.66 -0.52 17.92
CA GLY A 787 -12.82 -0.10 16.80
C GLY A 787 -12.90 -1.10 15.64
N THR A 788 -13.05 -0.60 14.40
CA THR A 788 -13.16 -1.44 13.19
C THR A 788 -12.11 -1.11 12.13
N PHE A 789 -11.23 -0.19 12.45
CA PHE A 789 -10.05 0.22 11.69
C PHE A 789 -8.96 0.58 12.70
N THR A 790 -7.67 0.43 12.42
CA THR A 790 -6.63 0.86 13.34
C THR A 790 -6.66 2.37 13.54
N PRO A 791 -6.45 2.89 14.78
CA PRO A 791 -6.60 4.31 15.08
C PRO A 791 -5.28 5.07 14.92
N GLU A 792 -5.37 6.41 14.89
CA GLU A 792 -4.22 7.30 15.00
C GLU A 792 -3.57 7.24 16.40
N ALA A 793 -4.38 7.01 17.42
CA ALA A 793 -3.96 6.82 18.82
C ALA A 793 -4.87 5.83 19.52
N TRP A 794 -4.35 5.09 20.49
CA TRP A 794 -5.14 4.11 21.29
C TRP A 794 -6.29 4.75 22.06
N GLU A 795 -6.19 6.02 22.40
CA GLU A 795 -7.24 6.80 23.05
C GLU A 795 -7.55 8.04 22.21
N LEU A 796 -8.78 8.15 21.75
CA LEU A 796 -9.23 9.30 20.99
C LEU A 796 -9.51 10.45 21.95
N SER A 797 -8.61 11.41 22.03
CA SER A 797 -8.74 12.61 22.88
C SER A 797 -8.36 13.88 22.14
N GLY A 798 -9.11 14.95 22.34
CA GLY A 798 -8.87 16.23 21.67
C GLY A 798 -9.28 16.23 20.20
N SER A 799 -8.78 17.20 19.42
CA SER A 799 -9.18 17.43 18.03
C SER A 799 -8.23 16.82 17.00
N ALA A 800 -7.24 16.02 17.41
CA ALA A 800 -6.13 15.61 16.57
C ALA A 800 -6.03 14.09 16.36
N ASN A 801 -7.13 13.36 16.48
CA ASN A 801 -7.10 11.89 16.39
C ASN A 801 -8.13 11.38 15.38
N SER A 802 -7.75 10.37 14.62
CA SER A 802 -8.61 9.66 13.68
C SER A 802 -8.82 8.21 14.11
N ALA A 803 -10.05 7.70 14.01
CA ALA A 803 -10.37 6.30 14.23
C ALA A 803 -10.09 5.42 12.99
N SER A 804 -9.48 5.98 11.94
CA SER A 804 -9.05 5.26 10.75
C SER A 804 -7.67 5.74 10.31
N HIS A 805 -6.62 5.03 10.73
CA HIS A 805 -5.23 5.40 10.43
C HIS A 805 -4.39 4.13 10.25
N GLY A 806 -3.85 3.94 9.04
CA GLY A 806 -3.27 2.65 8.64
C GLY A 806 -1.96 2.29 9.34
N TRP A 807 -1.20 3.25 9.85
CA TRP A 807 0.14 3.04 10.40
C TRP A 807 0.22 2.04 11.56
N GLY A 808 -0.84 1.95 12.38
CA GLY A 808 -0.91 0.97 13.48
C GLY A 808 -1.00 -0.49 13.03
N SER A 809 -1.20 -0.73 11.73
CA SER A 809 -1.35 -2.08 11.20
C SER A 809 -0.03 -2.77 10.85
N ARG A 810 1.12 -2.08 10.97
CA ARG A 810 2.44 -2.72 10.76
C ARG A 810 2.67 -3.92 11.68
N GLY A 811 2.01 -3.98 12.85
CA GLY A 811 2.05 -5.13 13.77
C GLY A 811 1.66 -6.47 13.16
N ILE A 812 1.00 -6.49 11.98
CA ILE A 812 0.68 -7.72 11.23
C ILE A 812 1.95 -8.49 10.82
N VAL A 813 3.06 -7.78 10.58
CA VAL A 813 4.37 -8.38 10.30
C VAL A 813 4.87 -9.14 11.53
N ASP A 814 4.69 -8.56 12.73
CA ASP A 814 5.09 -9.18 13.99
C ASP A 814 4.25 -10.44 14.29
N VAL A 815 2.94 -10.44 13.96
CA VAL A 815 2.11 -11.65 14.04
C VAL A 815 2.64 -12.73 13.07
N THR A 816 2.98 -12.33 11.84
CA THR A 816 3.50 -13.25 10.82
C THR A 816 4.86 -13.83 11.22
N GLU A 817 5.79 -12.99 11.68
CA GLU A 817 7.16 -13.41 12.01
C GLU A 817 7.26 -14.09 13.39
N SER A 818 6.58 -13.55 14.40
CA SER A 818 6.74 -13.95 15.81
C SER A 818 5.68 -14.93 16.30
N VAL A 819 4.52 -15.08 15.62
CA VAL A 819 3.45 -16.01 16.01
C VAL A 819 3.26 -17.12 14.98
N LEU A 820 3.04 -16.79 13.70
CA LEU A 820 2.99 -17.81 12.63
C LEU A 820 4.36 -18.40 12.39
N GLY A 821 5.40 -17.61 12.59
CA GLY A 821 6.80 -17.99 12.52
C GLY A 821 7.37 -18.06 11.12
N ILE A 822 6.90 -17.22 10.19
CA ILE A 822 7.45 -17.09 8.82
C ILE A 822 8.17 -15.74 8.72
N ARG A 823 9.48 -15.74 8.47
CA ARG A 823 10.29 -14.53 8.29
C ARG A 823 11.17 -14.64 7.05
N THR A 824 11.14 -13.63 6.19
CA THR A 824 12.05 -13.50 5.06
C THR A 824 13.45 -13.09 5.54
N THR A 825 14.50 -13.85 5.15
CA THR A 825 15.87 -13.61 5.59
C THR A 825 16.86 -13.32 4.47
N ALA A 826 16.44 -13.50 3.20
CA ALA A 826 17.27 -13.15 2.04
C ALA A 826 16.44 -12.49 0.93
N PRO A 827 17.05 -11.64 0.09
CA PRO A 827 16.36 -10.85 -0.92
C PRO A 827 15.45 -11.67 -1.84
N GLY A 828 14.26 -11.13 -2.10
CA GLY A 828 13.21 -11.78 -2.88
C GLY A 828 12.74 -13.10 -2.28
N ALA A 829 12.80 -13.22 -0.95
CA ALA A 829 12.49 -14.43 -0.20
C ALA A 829 13.26 -15.68 -0.69
N ALA A 830 14.53 -15.51 -1.08
CA ALA A 830 15.37 -16.63 -1.47
C ALA A 830 15.64 -17.58 -0.30
N GLU A 831 15.66 -17.04 0.92
CA GLU A 831 15.68 -17.83 2.16
C GLU A 831 14.61 -17.29 3.13
N VAL A 832 13.95 -18.21 3.81
CA VAL A 832 12.99 -17.91 4.88
C VAL A 832 13.36 -18.66 6.16
N GLU A 833 13.03 -18.09 7.29
CA GLU A 833 13.09 -18.77 8.57
C GLU A 833 11.68 -19.23 8.97
N LEU A 834 11.56 -20.46 9.45
CA LEU A 834 10.33 -21.04 9.98
C LEU A 834 10.54 -21.41 11.45
N THR A 835 9.86 -20.72 12.35
CA THR A 835 9.98 -20.93 13.79
C THR A 835 8.67 -21.42 14.41
N VAL A 836 8.76 -22.09 15.55
CA VAL A 836 7.61 -22.34 16.41
C VAL A 836 7.84 -21.54 17.69
N PRO A 837 7.15 -20.42 17.87
CA PRO A 837 7.43 -19.48 18.95
C PRO A 837 7.08 -20.08 20.33
N ALA A 838 7.76 -19.61 21.37
CA ALA A 838 7.49 -20.01 22.75
C ALA A 838 6.33 -19.16 23.33
N THR A 839 5.09 -19.53 23.01
CA THR A 839 3.87 -18.88 23.49
C THR A 839 2.91 -19.89 24.11
N GLY A 840 1.88 -19.40 24.82
CA GLY A 840 0.78 -20.19 25.37
C GLY A 840 -0.18 -20.77 24.33
N LEU A 841 -0.07 -20.37 23.04
CA LEU A 841 -0.91 -20.88 21.97
C LEU A 841 -0.71 -22.38 21.76
N THR A 842 -1.81 -23.09 21.45
CA THR A 842 -1.78 -24.52 21.12
C THR A 842 -1.56 -24.80 19.64
N HIS A 843 -1.92 -23.84 18.77
CA HIS A 843 -1.64 -23.92 17.33
C HIS A 843 -1.65 -22.52 16.70
N ALA A 844 -0.96 -22.40 15.57
CA ALA A 844 -1.20 -21.39 14.55
C ALA A 844 -0.95 -22.00 13.16
N LYS A 845 -1.68 -21.51 12.17
CA LYS A 845 -1.53 -21.90 10.77
C LYS A 845 -1.75 -20.69 9.87
N GLY A 846 -1.06 -20.66 8.75
CA GLY A 846 -1.22 -19.60 7.77
C GLY A 846 -0.19 -19.68 6.68
N SER A 847 -0.20 -18.65 5.83
CA SER A 847 0.71 -18.57 4.69
C SER A 847 0.95 -17.14 4.25
N VAL A 848 2.11 -16.90 3.65
CA VAL A 848 2.52 -15.62 3.05
C VAL A 848 2.84 -15.86 1.57
N ALA A 849 2.35 -14.99 0.70
CA ALA A 849 2.71 -14.99 -0.71
C ALA A 849 3.99 -14.17 -0.92
N THR A 850 5.11 -14.86 -1.12
CA THR A 850 6.40 -14.23 -1.39
C THR A 850 6.62 -13.99 -2.88
N GLN A 851 7.72 -13.33 -3.24
CA GLN A 851 8.10 -13.15 -4.65
C GLN A 851 8.38 -14.48 -5.37
N ARG A 852 8.66 -15.54 -4.63
CA ARG A 852 8.97 -16.87 -5.17
C ARG A 852 7.82 -17.87 -5.07
N GLY A 853 6.68 -17.46 -4.55
CA GLY A 853 5.50 -18.27 -4.32
C GLY A 853 5.10 -18.33 -2.84
N ARG A 854 4.11 -19.11 -2.54
CA ARG A 854 3.49 -19.16 -1.21
C ARG A 854 4.30 -20.03 -0.24
N VAL A 855 4.73 -19.45 0.87
CA VAL A 855 5.30 -20.15 2.03
C VAL A 855 4.18 -20.37 3.04
N ALA A 856 4.02 -21.59 3.54
CA ALA A 856 3.02 -21.92 4.56
C ALA A 856 3.65 -22.59 5.79
N SER A 857 3.09 -22.25 6.96
CA SER A 857 3.43 -22.82 8.26
C SER A 857 2.17 -23.24 9.00
N ALA A 858 2.18 -24.41 9.61
CA ALA A 858 1.13 -24.87 10.51
C ALA A 858 1.76 -25.69 11.64
N TRP A 859 1.76 -25.15 12.83
CA TRP A 859 2.29 -25.83 14.00
C TRP A 859 1.19 -26.12 15.03
N THR A 860 1.34 -27.23 15.75
CA THR A 860 0.42 -27.66 16.79
C THR A 860 1.20 -28.22 17.97
N ARG A 861 0.87 -27.79 19.19
CA ARG A 861 1.35 -28.32 20.44
C ARG A 861 0.24 -29.11 21.14
N THR A 862 0.57 -30.31 21.58
CA THR A 862 -0.31 -31.15 22.38
C THR A 862 0.46 -31.71 23.56
N ALA A 863 -0.23 -32.41 24.46
CA ALA A 863 0.44 -33.15 25.55
C ALA A 863 1.44 -34.20 25.05
N ASP A 864 1.22 -34.71 23.81
CA ASP A 864 2.05 -35.76 23.20
C ASP A 864 3.25 -35.20 22.41
N GLY A 865 3.34 -33.86 22.23
CA GLY A 865 4.47 -33.22 21.55
C GLY A 865 4.12 -32.10 20.61
N LEU A 866 5.10 -31.70 19.77
CA LEU A 866 5.04 -30.64 18.80
C LEU A 866 5.04 -31.19 17.37
N THR A 867 4.17 -30.69 16.53
CA THR A 867 4.21 -30.94 15.08
C THR A 867 4.26 -29.62 14.32
N LEU A 868 5.19 -29.51 13.38
CA LEU A 868 5.22 -28.41 12.36
C LEU A 868 5.02 -29.03 10.97
N ARG A 869 4.10 -28.46 10.20
CA ARG A 869 3.97 -28.68 8.75
C ARG A 869 4.37 -27.40 8.04
N ALA A 870 5.21 -27.52 7.02
CA ALA A 870 5.70 -26.40 6.23
C ALA A 870 5.55 -26.70 4.73
N THR A 871 5.19 -25.68 3.95
CA THR A 871 5.26 -25.73 2.48
C THR A 871 6.21 -24.65 2.02
N VAL A 872 7.21 -25.04 1.22
CA VAL A 872 8.26 -24.16 0.69
C VAL A 872 8.21 -24.22 -0.83
N PRO A 873 8.10 -23.08 -1.56
CA PRO A 873 8.06 -23.06 -3.02
C PRO A 873 9.43 -23.34 -3.65
N VAL A 874 9.45 -23.58 -4.96
CA VAL A 874 10.67 -23.73 -5.76
C VAL A 874 11.55 -22.49 -5.63
N ASN A 875 12.87 -22.64 -5.64
CA ASN A 875 13.87 -21.56 -5.47
C ASN A 875 13.89 -20.93 -4.06
N VAL A 876 13.24 -21.53 -3.06
CA VAL A 876 13.30 -21.07 -1.68
C VAL A 876 13.98 -22.12 -0.81
N THR A 877 14.88 -21.67 0.04
CA THR A 877 15.45 -22.45 1.14
C THR A 877 14.78 -21.99 2.43
N ALA A 878 14.41 -22.93 3.31
CA ALA A 878 13.92 -22.59 4.63
C ALA A 878 14.83 -23.14 5.73
N VAL A 879 15.13 -22.29 6.72
CA VAL A 879 15.77 -22.67 7.98
C VAL A 879 14.67 -22.87 9.03
N VAL A 880 14.43 -24.14 9.38
CA VAL A 880 13.41 -24.51 10.38
C VAL A 880 14.05 -24.52 11.76
N ARG A 881 13.53 -23.73 12.69
CA ARG A 881 14.00 -23.62 14.07
C ARG A 881 12.94 -24.15 15.04
N LEU A 882 13.25 -25.20 15.75
CA LEU A 882 12.34 -25.88 16.68
C LEU A 882 12.94 -25.92 18.09
N PRO A 883 12.11 -25.92 19.15
CA PRO A 883 12.59 -26.17 20.51
C PRO A 883 13.45 -27.40 20.57
N GLU A 884 14.50 -27.42 21.40
CA GLU A 884 15.42 -28.55 21.53
C GLU A 884 14.72 -29.89 21.62
N GLY A 885 15.17 -30.84 20.79
CA GLY A 885 14.60 -32.19 20.75
C GLY A 885 15.03 -32.99 19.55
N SER A 886 14.59 -34.27 19.55
CA SER A 886 14.66 -35.13 18.37
C SER A 886 13.36 -35.02 17.60
N TYR A 887 13.45 -34.74 16.30
CA TYR A 887 12.30 -34.64 15.40
C TYR A 887 12.37 -35.71 14.32
N LEU A 888 11.26 -36.43 14.13
CA LEU A 888 11.03 -37.18 12.91
C LEU A 888 10.60 -36.21 11.84
N ALA A 889 11.44 -36.04 10.82
CA ALA A 889 11.15 -35.13 9.71
C ALA A 889 10.92 -35.92 8.43
N THR A 890 9.85 -35.59 7.71
CA THR A 890 9.46 -36.22 6.44
C THR A 890 9.19 -35.16 5.41
N GLY A 891 9.83 -35.28 4.24
CA GLY A 891 9.64 -34.43 3.08
C GLY A 891 9.08 -35.20 1.88
N PRO A 892 8.91 -34.55 0.72
CA PRO A 892 8.47 -35.15 -0.54
C PRO A 892 9.39 -36.31 -0.92
N GLY A 893 8.83 -37.42 -1.43
CA GLY A 893 9.59 -38.60 -1.82
C GLY A 893 10.41 -39.26 -0.69
N ARG A 894 10.09 -38.96 0.59
CA ARG A 894 10.85 -39.36 1.81
C ARG A 894 12.23 -38.69 1.92
N SER A 895 12.39 -37.53 1.34
CA SER A 895 13.58 -36.68 1.54
C SER A 895 13.76 -36.38 3.03
N ALA A 896 15.00 -36.34 3.48
CA ALA A 896 15.37 -35.96 4.83
C ALA A 896 15.91 -34.49 4.82
N PRO A 897 15.59 -33.65 5.82
CA PRO A 897 16.20 -32.36 5.96
C PRO A 897 17.67 -32.45 6.36
N GLU A 898 18.43 -31.44 6.05
CA GLU A 898 19.78 -31.23 6.57
C GLU A 898 19.68 -30.74 8.03
N ARG A 899 20.21 -31.51 8.99
CA ARG A 899 20.28 -31.03 10.39
C ARG A 899 21.48 -30.12 10.57
N LEU A 900 21.24 -28.88 10.95
CA LEU A 900 22.28 -27.87 11.16
C LEU A 900 22.92 -27.93 12.56
N GLY A 901 22.17 -28.42 13.55
CA GLY A 901 22.67 -28.53 14.92
C GLY A 901 21.63 -28.15 15.97
N THR A 902 22.09 -28.07 17.22
CA THR A 902 21.31 -27.54 18.36
C THR A 902 22.17 -26.53 19.09
N GLU A 903 21.65 -25.36 19.26
CA GLU A 903 22.30 -24.25 19.94
C GLU A 903 21.25 -23.40 20.72
N ASN A 904 21.59 -22.97 21.92
CA ASN A 904 20.73 -22.13 22.78
C ASN A 904 19.29 -22.71 22.96
N GLY A 905 19.15 -24.04 23.09
CA GLY A 905 17.83 -24.66 23.25
C GLY A 905 16.99 -24.76 21.95
N ILE A 906 17.59 -24.48 20.77
CA ILE A 906 16.94 -24.55 19.46
C ILE A 906 17.64 -25.58 18.58
N THR A 907 16.87 -26.51 18.02
CA THR A 907 17.33 -27.47 16.99
C THR A 907 16.96 -26.93 15.61
N SER A 908 17.96 -26.78 14.74
CA SER A 908 17.78 -26.17 13.40
C SER A 908 17.96 -27.19 12.28
N TYR A 909 17.15 -27.04 11.24
CA TYR A 909 17.19 -27.85 10.01
C TYR A 909 17.14 -26.92 8.79
N ARG A 910 17.78 -27.35 7.69
CA ARG A 910 17.62 -26.73 6.38
C ARG A 910 16.78 -27.63 5.48
N ILE A 911 15.80 -27.04 4.82
CA ILE A 911 14.93 -27.69 3.83
C ILE A 911 14.85 -26.81 2.56
N GLY A 912 14.63 -27.42 1.41
CA GLY A 912 14.26 -26.72 0.18
C GLY A 912 12.77 -26.89 -0.11
N SER A 913 12.40 -26.72 -1.39
CA SER A 913 11.00 -26.80 -1.84
C SER A 913 10.28 -28.07 -1.47
N GLY A 914 8.96 -27.97 -1.33
CA GLY A 914 8.06 -29.09 -1.06
C GLY A 914 7.33 -29.01 0.27
N ALA A 915 6.51 -30.02 0.55
CA ALA A 915 5.74 -30.13 1.79
C ALA A 915 6.51 -30.99 2.83
N TRP A 916 6.79 -30.39 3.98
CA TRP A 916 7.58 -31.01 5.07
C TRP A 916 6.75 -31.14 6.34
N THR A 917 7.03 -32.17 7.10
CA THR A 917 6.43 -32.37 8.43
C THR A 917 7.54 -32.72 9.41
N PHE A 918 7.58 -32.05 10.55
CA PHE A 918 8.45 -32.30 11.68
C PHE A 918 7.58 -32.71 12.87
N THR A 919 7.83 -33.85 13.46
CA THR A 919 7.11 -34.31 14.65
C THR A 919 8.13 -34.60 15.74
N LYS A 920 7.97 -34.03 16.93
CA LYS A 920 8.85 -34.24 18.07
C LYS A 920 8.75 -35.73 18.46
N GLY A 921 9.88 -36.40 18.49
CA GLY A 921 9.97 -37.79 19.03
C GLY A 921 9.62 -37.82 20.53
N ALA A 922 9.07 -38.93 20.99
CA ALA A 922 8.74 -39.15 22.39
C ALA A 922 9.98 -39.09 23.29
#